data_e049f49709168280dbd5cc6e916bbc6d
#
_entry.id   e049f49709168280dbd5cc6e916bbc6d
#
_cell.length_a   1.000
_cell.length_b   1.000
_cell.length_c   1.000
_cell.angle_alpha   90.00
_cell.angle_beta   90.00
_cell.angle_gamma   90.00
#
_symmetry.space_group_name_H-M   'P 1'
#
loop_
_entity.id
_entity.type
_entity.pdbx_description
1 polymer ?
#
loop_
_entity_poly.entity_id
_entity_poly.type
_entity_poly.pdbx_seq_one_letter_code
_entity_poly.pdbx_strand_id
1 'polypeptide(L)'
;MMKPYTSLRTPALGRVARQALTLVLLLMAMGASAQDVFRLTGLVTDKDTKEPLLGVSITDPETRRALAITDIDGRFAINVHSGATLRFSMVGVKSQDVKVKSSHKYIEVKLQPNDVALEELVVTAKHITDKIQPEPTDIEVRGNYFHVKTRVRVPREMFSHNNRLVVQPVIYNVTRHEEQLMRPMVYDARTYNRTQDRLYDYRMDDPQGDPLAQYVVVKTKEKREKGRTNDIIGYADSAYVEHVKDDYTCNVYMAIENYNRIVYRDTTIIAKGTINPLRWLDYSFAASQLNDSAYWPKPEVQLRDSKGEVNLRFPMNKAAFDPNDPNNIAEIGKMREQIEQISADKDATLQSLTINGTSSPDGRYNSNLQLAKKRMDYAVNYLRGLVPERARRGMKFASNAAVAPWGKVADLLRADSLYDEARQVESITKRWGNIDDQSRGMRKLPFYRSLLMDKYLPRLRHVGYVMNYSVFRQLTLDEIRQLYAADYKQLTKYEYFRLYRAEADSVKRETMLRQALEIYPSFMVAANDLSALLINRQAADADLLRPFAGKNAPAVVNTNQMTALLNAGLYTAADSLSAFVPDNETTHMLLAVNAVLNGRFDGYYETVAKTGQRNELVMLLAMKRNDEALKLSKQLPDDQALTHYLRAICLNRLEEVSDAYDELRKALDMDPSLKQVAHADGDVNDLLLDSKDNH
;
A
#
# COMPACT_ATOMS: atom_id res chain seq x y z
N MET A 1 -51.18 31.43 45.38
CA MET A 1 -50.36 32.60 45.01
C MET A 1 -48.91 32.17 44.91
N MET A 2 -48.41 31.74 43.72
CA MET A 2 -47.01 31.60 43.48
C MET A 2 -46.73 32.09 42.05
N LYS A 3 -45.81 33.05 41.92
CA LYS A 3 -45.43 33.70 40.69
C LYS A 3 -44.51 32.76 39.87
N PRO A 4 -44.57 32.76 38.54
CA PRO A 4 -43.68 31.94 37.71
C PRO A 4 -42.30 32.60 37.53
N TYR A 5 -41.26 31.80 37.56
CA TYR A 5 -39.87 32.13 37.25
C TYR A 5 -39.70 32.49 35.79
N THR A 6 -39.10 33.62 35.52
CA THR A 6 -38.67 34.06 34.18
C THR A 6 -37.41 33.36 33.78
N SER A 7 -37.47 32.65 32.64
CA SER A 7 -36.32 32.03 31.97
C SER A 7 -35.46 33.10 31.31
N LEU A 8 -34.19 33.17 31.69
CA LEU A 8 -33.15 33.92 31.02
C LEU A 8 -32.85 33.28 29.66
N ARG A 9 -33.21 33.96 28.56
CA ARG A 9 -32.79 33.65 27.20
C ARG A 9 -31.32 34.02 27.02
N THR A 10 -30.46 33.03 26.79
CA THR A 10 -29.12 33.25 26.27
C THR A 10 -29.18 33.70 24.81
N PRO A 11 -28.41 34.72 24.40
CA PRO A 11 -28.42 35.18 23.03
C PRO A 11 -27.80 34.10 22.12
N ALA A 12 -28.53 33.71 21.10
CA ALA A 12 -28.03 32.80 20.05
C ALA A 12 -26.88 33.48 19.31
N LEU A 13 -25.67 32.93 19.43
CA LEU A 13 -24.54 33.26 18.53
C LEU A 13 -24.99 33.09 17.09
N GLY A 14 -24.91 34.17 16.32
CA GLY A 14 -25.39 34.22 14.95
C GLY A 14 -24.75 33.17 14.07
N ARG A 15 -25.47 32.72 13.06
CA ARG A 15 -25.02 31.71 12.06
C ARG A 15 -23.62 32.00 11.51
N VAL A 16 -23.22 33.25 11.39
CA VAL A 16 -21.90 33.72 10.92
C VAL A 16 -20.79 33.32 11.87
N ALA A 17 -21.01 33.42 13.21
CA ALA A 17 -20.00 33.02 14.20
C ALA A 17 -19.82 31.51 14.26
N ARG A 18 -20.88 30.73 14.03
CA ARG A 18 -20.77 29.25 13.90
C ARG A 18 -20.05 28.83 12.60
N GLN A 19 -20.32 29.52 11.50
CA GLN A 19 -19.61 29.24 10.23
C GLN A 19 -18.15 29.66 10.28
N ALA A 20 -17.81 30.76 10.97
CA ALA A 20 -16.42 31.16 11.19
C ALA A 20 -15.69 30.17 12.11
N LEU A 21 -16.33 29.67 13.17
CA LEU A 21 -15.72 28.67 14.05
C LEU A 21 -15.52 27.31 13.38
N THR A 22 -16.47 26.87 12.53
CA THR A 22 -16.30 25.65 11.72
C THR A 22 -15.22 25.82 10.67
N LEU A 23 -15.09 26.99 10.05
CA LEU A 23 -14.03 27.27 9.09
C LEU A 23 -12.63 27.29 9.74
N VAL A 24 -12.53 27.88 10.95
CA VAL A 24 -11.28 27.89 11.73
C VAL A 24 -10.92 26.47 12.20
N LEU A 25 -11.88 25.65 12.63
CA LEU A 25 -11.66 24.26 12.98
C LEU A 25 -11.28 23.40 11.74
N LEU A 26 -11.86 23.67 10.58
CA LEU A 26 -11.46 23.01 9.32
C LEU A 26 -10.04 23.44 8.88
N LEU A 27 -9.70 24.72 9.04
CA LEU A 27 -8.35 25.23 8.74
C LEU A 27 -7.30 24.69 9.73
N MET A 28 -7.66 24.50 11.00
CA MET A 28 -6.78 23.82 11.97
C MET A 28 -6.63 22.31 11.68
N ALA A 29 -7.66 21.65 11.15
CA ALA A 29 -7.58 20.25 10.72
C ALA A 29 -6.76 20.06 9.42
N MET A 30 -6.68 21.07 8.55
CA MET A 30 -5.82 21.07 7.37
C MET A 30 -4.34 21.37 7.67
N GLY A 31 -4.02 21.81 8.88
CA GLY A 31 -2.64 22.02 9.36
C GLY A 31 -1.92 20.77 9.85
N ALA A 32 -2.53 19.59 9.74
CA ALA A 32 -1.81 18.33 9.89
C ALA A 32 -0.86 18.18 8.69
N SER A 33 0.32 18.79 8.81
CA SER A 33 1.42 18.63 7.88
C SER A 33 1.64 17.13 7.67
N ALA A 34 1.55 16.65 6.45
CA ALA A 34 2.09 15.37 6.06
C ALA A 34 3.58 15.42 6.47
N GLN A 35 3.93 14.81 7.61
CA GLN A 35 5.31 14.75 8.05
C GLN A 35 6.01 13.84 7.05
N ASP A 36 7.00 14.39 6.33
CA ASP A 36 7.79 13.65 5.37
C ASP A 36 8.45 12.46 6.06
N VAL A 37 7.96 11.26 5.77
CA VAL A 37 8.56 10.01 6.21
C VAL A 37 9.72 9.70 5.27
N PHE A 38 10.89 9.43 5.82
CA PHE A 38 12.07 9.07 5.05
C PHE A 38 12.77 7.85 5.64
N ARG A 39 13.47 7.11 4.81
CA ARG A 39 14.26 5.97 5.23
C ARG A 39 15.61 6.47 5.76
N LEU A 40 15.86 6.19 7.04
CA LEU A 40 17.12 6.45 7.73
C LEU A 40 17.87 5.15 7.90
N THR A 41 19.13 5.13 7.52
CA THR A 41 20.07 4.03 7.80
C THR A 41 21.20 4.52 8.69
N GLY A 42 21.90 3.62 9.34
CA GLY A 42 23.06 4.03 10.14
C GLY A 42 23.86 2.89 10.71
N LEU A 43 24.90 3.26 11.41
CA LEU A 43 25.84 2.38 12.11
C LEU A 43 25.95 2.83 13.57
N VAL A 44 25.86 1.88 14.49
CA VAL A 44 26.10 2.12 15.92
C VAL A 44 27.39 1.41 16.33
N THR A 45 28.31 2.16 16.90
CA THR A 45 29.61 1.65 17.36
C THR A 45 29.85 2.01 18.81
N ASP A 46 30.67 1.24 19.45
CA ASP A 46 31.29 1.62 20.73
C ASP A 46 32.22 2.81 20.52
N LYS A 47 32.15 3.79 21.42
CA LYS A 47 32.94 5.02 21.29
C LYS A 47 34.42 4.78 21.47
N ASP A 48 34.81 3.84 22.35
CA ASP A 48 36.20 3.61 22.76
C ASP A 48 36.83 2.53 21.88
N THR A 49 36.18 1.39 21.68
CA THR A 49 36.72 0.28 20.88
C THR A 49 36.49 0.44 19.39
N LYS A 50 35.51 1.27 18.98
CA LYS A 50 35.03 1.45 17.59
C LYS A 50 34.42 0.19 16.98
N GLU A 51 34.20 -0.84 17.76
CA GLU A 51 33.53 -2.06 17.30
C GLU A 51 32.03 -1.82 17.08
N PRO A 52 31.42 -2.47 16.07
CA PRO A 52 29.99 -2.36 15.85
C PRO A 52 29.23 -2.96 17.05
N LEU A 53 28.17 -2.26 17.46
CA LEU A 53 27.32 -2.67 18.58
C LEU A 53 26.06 -3.37 18.07
N LEU A 54 26.04 -4.67 18.21
CA LEU A 54 24.88 -5.52 17.98
C LEU A 54 23.84 -5.35 19.09
N GLY A 55 22.54 -5.34 18.74
CA GLY A 55 21.45 -5.39 19.71
C GLY A 55 21.15 -4.05 20.40
N VAL A 56 21.60 -2.93 19.84
CA VAL A 56 21.20 -1.60 20.31
C VAL A 56 19.74 -1.36 19.95
N SER A 57 18.90 -1.17 20.93
CA SER A 57 17.50 -0.81 20.75
C SER A 57 17.35 0.65 20.30
N ILE A 58 16.62 0.87 19.21
CA ILE A 58 16.29 2.19 18.70
C ILE A 58 14.80 2.42 18.97
N THR A 59 14.49 3.36 19.85
CA THR A 59 13.14 3.64 20.29
C THR A 59 12.78 5.11 20.06
N ASP A 60 11.51 5.36 19.87
CA ASP A 60 10.95 6.71 19.93
C ASP A 60 10.70 7.06 21.41
N PRO A 61 11.39 8.04 22.00
CA PRO A 61 11.23 8.37 23.41
C PRO A 61 9.86 8.98 23.76
N GLU A 62 9.12 9.53 22.78
CA GLU A 62 7.81 10.14 23.02
C GLU A 62 6.71 9.06 23.06
N THR A 63 6.73 8.13 22.09
CA THR A 63 5.74 7.05 22.00
C THR A 63 6.17 5.78 22.73
N ARG A 64 7.43 5.70 23.15
CA ARG A 64 8.09 4.50 23.72
C ARG A 64 8.05 3.27 22.83
N ARG A 65 7.82 3.47 21.53
CA ARG A 65 7.76 2.40 20.53
C ARG A 65 9.16 2.01 20.11
N ALA A 66 9.45 0.70 20.12
CA ALA A 66 10.65 0.16 19.49
C ALA A 66 10.51 0.28 17.95
N LEU A 67 11.51 0.87 17.32
CA LEU A 67 11.55 1.10 15.88
C LEU A 67 12.45 0.08 15.18
N ALA A 68 13.61 -0.24 15.76
CA ALA A 68 14.56 -1.23 15.26
C ALA A 68 15.57 -1.64 16.33
N ILE A 69 16.38 -2.65 15.96
CA ILE A 69 17.55 -3.10 16.71
C ILE A 69 18.70 -3.20 15.72
N THR A 70 19.93 -2.91 16.14
CA THR A 70 21.10 -3.03 15.27
C THR A 70 21.49 -4.49 15.01
N ASP A 71 21.88 -4.79 13.77
CA ASP A 71 22.35 -6.09 13.32
C ASP A 71 23.79 -6.41 13.83
N ILE A 72 24.35 -7.55 13.42
CA ILE A 72 25.68 -8.02 13.82
C ILE A 72 26.80 -7.03 13.40
N ASP A 73 26.58 -6.28 12.33
CA ASP A 73 27.50 -5.24 11.87
C ASP A 73 27.21 -3.87 12.51
N GLY A 74 26.33 -3.81 13.52
CA GLY A 74 25.90 -2.57 14.17
C GLY A 74 25.02 -1.67 13.31
N ARG A 75 24.48 -2.17 12.18
CA ARG A 75 23.68 -1.39 11.22
C ARG A 75 22.21 -1.45 11.55
N PHE A 76 21.49 -0.42 11.12
CA PHE A 76 20.02 -0.36 11.22
C PHE A 76 19.41 0.37 10.01
N ALA A 77 18.14 0.09 9.75
CA ALA A 77 17.32 0.79 8.76
C ALA A 77 15.90 0.97 9.30
N ILE A 78 15.40 2.23 9.32
CA ILE A 78 14.06 2.58 9.84
C ILE A 78 13.39 3.63 8.99
N ASN A 79 12.07 3.68 9.02
CA ASN A 79 11.29 4.76 8.44
C ASN A 79 10.85 5.71 9.56
N VAL A 80 11.25 6.98 9.46
CA VAL A 80 11.01 7.99 10.48
C VAL A 80 10.56 9.32 9.88
N HIS A 81 9.89 10.14 10.69
CA HIS A 81 9.52 11.50 10.31
C HIS A 81 10.69 12.47 10.50
N SER A 82 10.76 13.47 9.64
CA SER A 82 11.72 14.57 9.82
C SER A 82 11.46 15.30 11.13
N GLY A 83 12.50 15.46 11.94
CA GLY A 83 12.41 16.07 13.27
C GLY A 83 12.21 15.08 14.42
N ALA A 84 12.03 13.78 14.15
CA ALA A 84 11.91 12.75 15.17
C ALA A 84 13.19 12.67 16.05
N THR A 85 12.99 12.36 17.31
CA THR A 85 14.07 12.04 18.24
C THR A 85 14.16 10.53 18.39
N LEU A 86 15.33 9.95 18.19
CA LEU A 86 15.59 8.52 18.32
C LEU A 86 16.44 8.28 19.55
N ARG A 87 16.02 7.39 20.41
CA ARG A 87 16.80 6.94 21.57
C ARG A 87 17.51 5.64 21.23
N PHE A 88 18.82 5.68 21.28
CA PHE A 88 19.67 4.52 21.16
C PHE A 88 20.03 4.04 22.57
N SER A 89 19.59 2.86 22.91
CA SER A 89 19.80 2.29 24.25
C SER A 89 20.24 0.84 24.15
N MET A 90 21.19 0.49 24.98
CA MET A 90 21.67 -0.85 25.13
C MET A 90 22.16 -1.01 26.57
N VAL A 91 22.04 -2.21 27.11
CA VAL A 91 22.45 -2.45 28.47
C VAL A 91 24.00 -2.42 28.54
N GLY A 92 24.53 -1.69 29.52
CA GLY A 92 26.00 -1.48 29.67
C GLY A 92 26.56 -0.26 28.92
N VAL A 93 25.74 0.50 28.21
CA VAL A 93 26.14 1.76 27.58
C VAL A 93 25.20 2.90 27.97
N LYS A 94 25.68 4.14 27.94
CA LYS A 94 24.84 5.32 28.18
C LYS A 94 23.90 5.51 27.00
N SER A 95 22.60 5.59 27.28
CA SER A 95 21.60 5.89 26.26
C SER A 95 21.85 7.25 25.63
N GLN A 96 21.67 7.36 24.33
CA GLN A 96 21.89 8.58 23.56
C GLN A 96 20.66 8.92 22.74
N ASP A 97 20.17 10.16 22.84
CA ASP A 97 19.08 10.68 22.03
C ASP A 97 19.64 11.44 20.83
N VAL A 98 19.17 11.11 19.64
CA VAL A 98 19.60 11.72 18.37
C VAL A 98 18.39 12.26 17.63
N LYS A 99 18.38 13.56 17.32
CA LYS A 99 17.34 14.19 16.52
C LYS A 99 17.67 14.08 15.03
N VAL A 100 16.78 13.51 14.24
CA VAL A 100 16.99 13.25 12.82
C VAL A 100 16.18 14.16 11.92
N LYS A 101 16.73 14.51 10.76
CA LYS A 101 16.08 15.34 9.73
C LYS A 101 16.08 14.58 8.41
N SER A 102 15.18 14.93 7.51
CA SER A 102 15.07 14.32 6.17
C SER A 102 16.35 14.43 5.32
N SER A 103 17.25 15.35 5.66
CA SER A 103 18.59 15.45 5.05
C SER A 103 19.57 14.34 5.52
N HIS A 104 19.28 13.71 6.66
CA HIS A 104 20.11 12.65 7.23
C HIS A 104 19.65 11.29 6.66
N LYS A 105 20.18 10.87 5.51
CA LYS A 105 19.91 9.52 4.98
C LYS A 105 20.73 8.43 5.66
N TYR A 106 21.85 8.79 6.27
CA TYR A 106 22.76 7.93 7.00
C TYR A 106 23.29 8.65 8.23
N ILE A 107 23.36 7.96 9.38
CA ILE A 107 23.96 8.47 10.62
C ILE A 107 24.89 7.45 11.26
N GLU A 108 25.94 7.94 11.92
CA GLU A 108 26.78 7.14 12.81
C GLU A 108 26.51 7.56 14.25
N VAL A 109 26.21 6.58 15.10
CA VAL A 109 25.97 6.78 16.53
C VAL A 109 27.04 6.06 17.31
N LYS A 110 27.72 6.80 18.20
CA LYS A 110 28.80 6.26 19.02
C LYS A 110 28.38 6.24 20.47
N LEU A 111 28.04 5.05 20.97
CA LEU A 111 27.59 4.90 22.36
C LEU A 111 28.77 4.78 23.32
N GLN A 112 28.66 5.47 24.43
CA GLN A 112 29.72 5.46 25.45
C GLN A 112 29.45 4.34 26.45
N PRO A 113 30.43 3.46 26.75
CA PRO A 113 30.32 2.50 27.83
C PRO A 113 30.01 3.18 29.17
N ASN A 114 29.35 2.47 30.07
CA ASN A 114 29.07 2.99 31.40
C ASN A 114 30.27 2.62 32.30
N ASP A 115 31.16 3.58 32.55
CA ASP A 115 32.48 3.40 33.18
C ASP A 115 32.46 2.74 34.57
N VAL A 116 31.30 2.55 35.18
CA VAL A 116 31.16 1.94 36.52
C VAL A 116 31.24 0.41 36.50
N ALA A 117 31.25 -0.23 35.30
CA ALA A 117 31.12 -1.67 35.16
C ALA A 117 32.41 -2.45 34.83
N LEU A 118 33.50 -1.77 34.44
CA LEU A 118 34.65 -2.45 33.85
C LEU A 118 35.61 -3.09 34.86
N GLU A 119 35.80 -2.54 36.04
CA GLU A 119 36.75 -3.08 37.01
C GLU A 119 36.29 -4.36 37.72
N GLU A 120 34.96 -4.53 37.95
CA GLU A 120 34.42 -5.73 38.59
C GLU A 120 34.14 -6.88 37.60
N LEU A 121 33.97 -6.59 36.31
CA LEU A 121 33.73 -7.59 35.26
C LEU A 121 34.96 -8.44 34.94
N VAL A 122 36.15 -7.89 35.08
CA VAL A 122 37.42 -8.59 34.82
C VAL A 122 37.70 -9.69 35.85
N VAL A 123 37.22 -9.53 37.07
CA VAL A 123 37.45 -10.52 38.16
C VAL A 123 36.49 -11.69 38.07
N THR A 124 35.22 -11.47 37.63
CA THR A 124 34.21 -12.52 37.57
C THR A 124 34.32 -13.36 36.29
N ALA A 125 34.73 -12.75 35.17
CA ALA A 125 34.88 -13.44 33.88
C ALA A 125 36.04 -14.47 33.85
N LYS A 126 36.99 -14.37 34.74
CA LYS A 126 38.16 -15.27 34.77
C LYS A 126 37.87 -16.72 35.20
N HIS A 127 36.67 -17.01 35.72
CA HIS A 127 36.33 -18.34 36.22
C HIS A 127 35.14 -19.01 35.52
N ILE A 128 34.52 -18.37 34.50
CA ILE A 128 33.41 -18.98 33.80
C ILE A 128 33.95 -19.78 32.61
N THR A 129 34.11 -21.07 32.81
CA THR A 129 34.52 -22.02 31.76
C THR A 129 33.39 -22.49 30.88
N ASP A 130 32.14 -22.44 31.40
CA ASP A 130 30.95 -22.90 30.70
C ASP A 130 30.15 -21.73 30.15
N LYS A 131 29.66 -21.86 28.93
CA LYS A 131 28.75 -20.90 28.27
C LYS A 131 27.30 -21.33 28.43
N ILE A 132 26.39 -20.37 28.37
CA ILE A 132 24.96 -20.68 28.17
C ILE A 132 24.83 -21.27 26.78
N GLN A 133 24.19 -22.44 26.69
CA GLN A 133 24.08 -23.17 25.44
C GLN A 133 22.59 -23.38 25.10
N PRO A 134 22.02 -22.60 24.18
CA PRO A 134 20.76 -22.99 23.56
C PRO A 134 21.00 -24.22 22.67
N GLU A 135 20.06 -25.14 22.72
CA GLU A 135 20.09 -26.30 21.82
C GLU A 135 19.73 -25.82 20.40
N PRO A 136 20.46 -26.27 19.37
CA PRO A 136 20.05 -26.02 17.98
C PRO A 136 18.62 -26.48 17.78
N THR A 137 17.89 -25.77 16.98
CA THR A 137 16.48 -26.06 16.66
C THR A 137 16.19 -25.67 15.23
N ASP A 138 15.00 -26.00 14.79
CA ASP A 138 14.51 -25.66 13.47
C ASP A 138 13.43 -24.59 13.55
N ILE A 139 13.29 -23.81 12.50
CA ILE A 139 12.15 -22.92 12.27
C ILE A 139 11.13 -23.71 11.44
N GLU A 140 10.11 -24.27 12.08
CA GLU A 140 9.04 -24.95 11.35
C GLU A 140 7.98 -23.95 10.89
N VAL A 141 7.52 -24.10 9.64
CA VAL A 141 6.51 -23.24 9.04
C VAL A 141 5.15 -23.95 9.00
N ARG A 142 4.11 -23.23 9.48
CA ARG A 142 2.70 -23.63 9.32
C ARG A 142 1.87 -22.39 8.99
N GLY A 143 1.30 -22.34 7.80
CA GLY A 143 0.70 -21.11 7.28
C GLY A 143 1.74 -20.00 7.20
N ASN A 144 1.42 -18.85 7.76
CA ASN A 144 2.35 -17.72 7.92
C ASN A 144 2.96 -17.65 9.33
N TYR A 145 2.95 -18.75 10.09
CA TYR A 145 3.55 -18.77 11.41
C TYR A 145 4.82 -19.61 11.44
N PHE A 146 5.87 -19.01 11.97
CA PHE A 146 7.11 -19.69 12.31
C PHE A 146 7.08 -20.15 13.74
N HIS A 147 7.31 -21.44 13.97
CA HIS A 147 7.35 -22.07 15.27
C HIS A 147 8.79 -22.36 15.64
N VAL A 148 9.22 -21.83 16.78
CA VAL A 148 10.56 -22.07 17.33
C VAL A 148 10.42 -22.75 18.68
N LYS A 149 11.11 -23.88 18.86
CA LYS A 149 11.11 -24.62 20.13
C LYS A 149 12.55 -25.02 20.46
N THR A 150 13.09 -24.47 21.52
CA THR A 150 14.46 -24.77 21.95
C THR A 150 14.55 -24.98 23.46
N ARG A 151 15.66 -25.53 23.91
CA ARG A 151 16.03 -25.63 25.31
C ARG A 151 17.31 -24.86 25.55
N VAL A 152 17.33 -24.08 26.61
CA VAL A 152 18.50 -23.30 26.99
C VAL A 152 19.11 -23.96 28.22
N ARG A 153 20.37 -24.36 28.09
CA ARG A 153 21.15 -24.97 29.18
C ARG A 153 21.93 -23.86 29.86
N VAL A 154 21.63 -23.62 31.13
CA VAL A 154 22.24 -22.57 31.94
C VAL A 154 23.13 -23.22 33.00
N PRO A 155 24.48 -23.02 32.95
CA PRO A 155 25.37 -23.48 33.99
C PRO A 155 25.02 -22.81 35.33
N ARG A 156 24.91 -23.58 36.39
CA ARG A 156 24.55 -23.07 37.73
C ARG A 156 25.56 -22.05 38.28
N GLU A 157 26.81 -22.21 37.89
CA GLU A 157 27.90 -21.32 38.29
C GLU A 157 27.72 -19.89 37.74
N MET A 158 27.08 -19.77 36.57
CA MET A 158 26.77 -18.48 35.95
C MET A 158 25.57 -17.78 36.56
N PHE A 159 24.68 -18.55 37.20
CA PHE A 159 23.38 -18.03 37.65
C PHE A 159 23.34 -17.94 39.18
N SER A 160 23.73 -16.81 39.72
CA SER A 160 23.71 -16.54 41.15
C SER A 160 22.29 -16.19 41.63
N HIS A 161 22.08 -16.18 42.96
CA HIS A 161 20.77 -15.87 43.56
C HIS A 161 20.21 -14.48 43.22
N ASN A 162 21.07 -13.57 42.74
CA ASN A 162 20.74 -12.16 42.46
C ASN A 162 20.65 -11.86 40.98
N ASN A 163 20.68 -12.88 40.10
CA ASN A 163 20.73 -12.70 38.67
C ASN A 163 19.37 -12.91 38.02
N ARG A 164 19.18 -12.25 36.87
CA ARG A 164 18.10 -12.47 35.90
C ARG A 164 18.77 -12.94 34.60
N LEU A 165 18.26 -14.01 34.02
CA LEU A 165 18.60 -14.38 32.65
C LEU A 165 17.48 -13.90 31.71
N VAL A 166 17.83 -13.15 30.70
CA VAL A 166 16.96 -12.77 29.60
C VAL A 166 17.40 -13.54 28.36
N VAL A 167 16.49 -14.25 27.75
CA VAL A 167 16.67 -14.97 26.49
C VAL A 167 15.72 -14.39 25.47
N GLN A 168 16.25 -13.73 24.44
CA GLN A 168 15.47 -13.05 23.41
C GLN A 168 15.72 -13.73 22.06
N PRO A 169 14.83 -14.61 21.60
CA PRO A 169 14.92 -15.12 20.23
C PRO A 169 14.48 -14.05 19.21
N VAL A 170 15.16 -14.05 18.07
CA VAL A 170 14.94 -13.13 16.97
C VAL A 170 14.94 -13.91 15.67
N ILE A 171 13.88 -13.80 14.91
CA ILE A 171 13.82 -14.30 13.53
C ILE A 171 14.40 -13.22 12.64
N TYR A 172 15.39 -13.56 11.85
CA TYR A 172 16.03 -12.70 10.90
C TYR A 172 15.69 -13.13 9.46
N ASN A 173 15.06 -12.24 8.70
CA ASN A 173 14.85 -12.43 7.27
C ASN A 173 16.13 -12.08 6.52
N VAL A 174 16.82 -13.09 6.01
CA VAL A 174 18.11 -12.92 5.30
C VAL A 174 17.91 -12.19 3.97
N THR A 175 16.76 -12.42 3.30
CA THR A 175 16.46 -11.86 1.98
C THR A 175 16.21 -10.36 2.06
N ARG A 176 15.51 -9.90 3.11
CA ARG A 176 15.08 -8.50 3.28
C ARG A 176 15.92 -7.72 4.28
N HIS A 177 16.80 -8.41 5.03
CA HIS A 177 17.57 -7.82 6.14
C HIS A 177 16.66 -7.20 7.21
N GLU A 178 15.60 -7.92 7.59
CA GLU A 178 14.61 -7.49 8.59
C GLU A 178 14.66 -8.43 9.80
N GLU A 179 14.59 -7.85 10.99
CA GLU A 179 14.54 -8.58 12.25
C GLU A 179 13.15 -8.52 12.86
N GLN A 180 12.69 -9.65 13.38
CA GLN A 180 11.45 -9.75 14.13
C GLN A 180 11.72 -10.38 15.49
N LEU A 181 11.47 -9.62 16.55
CA LEU A 181 11.58 -10.10 17.93
C LEU A 181 10.45 -11.09 18.23
N MET A 182 10.81 -12.22 18.77
CA MET A 182 9.86 -13.16 19.40
C MET A 182 9.66 -12.76 20.86
N ARG A 183 8.72 -13.42 21.53
CA ARG A 183 8.47 -13.18 22.94
C ARG A 183 9.74 -13.51 23.76
N PRO A 184 10.27 -12.61 24.60
CA PRO A 184 11.41 -12.90 25.44
C PRO A 184 11.03 -13.94 26.52
N MET A 185 12.01 -14.72 26.93
CA MET A 185 11.92 -15.59 28.11
C MET A 185 12.80 -15.01 29.20
N VAL A 186 12.22 -14.81 30.36
CA VAL A 186 12.93 -14.27 31.53
C VAL A 186 12.93 -15.30 32.63
N TYR A 187 14.13 -15.55 33.17
CA TYR A 187 14.34 -16.47 34.28
C TYR A 187 14.96 -15.74 35.45
N ASP A 188 14.20 -15.55 36.52
CA ASP A 188 14.60 -14.76 37.68
C ASP A 188 15.07 -15.65 38.83
N ALA A 189 16.22 -15.32 39.41
CA ALA A 189 16.65 -15.88 40.68
C ALA A 189 15.80 -15.33 41.82
N ARG A 190 15.70 -16.12 42.91
CA ARG A 190 14.81 -15.85 44.03
C ARG A 190 15.04 -14.45 44.67
N THR A 191 16.28 -14.05 44.87
CA THR A 191 16.60 -12.77 45.52
C THR A 191 16.38 -11.61 44.55
N TYR A 192 16.63 -11.80 43.27
CA TYR A 192 16.37 -10.81 42.22
C TYR A 192 14.94 -10.30 42.26
N ASN A 193 13.95 -11.18 42.24
CA ASN A 193 12.53 -10.82 42.33
C ASN A 193 12.18 -9.99 43.57
N ARG A 194 12.66 -10.42 44.74
CA ARG A 194 12.38 -9.71 45.99
C ARG A 194 12.93 -8.29 46.02
N THR A 195 14.04 -8.08 45.36
CA THR A 195 14.71 -6.77 45.32
C THR A 195 14.10 -5.90 44.25
N GLN A 196 13.73 -6.48 43.12
CA GLN A 196 13.04 -5.73 42.04
C GLN A 196 11.65 -5.27 42.47
N ASP A 197 10.85 -6.15 43.11
CA ASP A 197 9.54 -5.76 43.66
C ASP A 197 9.69 -4.52 44.55
N ARG A 198 10.70 -4.51 45.45
CA ARG A 198 10.97 -3.36 46.30
C ARG A 198 11.48 -2.14 45.54
N LEU A 199 12.31 -2.31 44.51
CA LEU A 199 12.83 -1.22 43.71
C LEU A 199 11.70 -0.49 42.96
N TYR A 200 10.75 -1.23 42.42
CA TYR A 200 9.62 -0.64 41.71
C TYR A 200 8.58 -0.05 42.65
N ASP A 201 8.38 -0.61 43.82
CA ASP A 201 7.52 -0.04 44.87
C ASP A 201 8.01 1.34 45.35
N TYR A 202 9.33 1.61 45.28
CA TYR A 202 9.92 2.88 45.67
C TYR A 202 10.13 3.89 44.52
N ARG A 203 9.98 3.47 43.29
CA ARG A 203 10.04 4.38 42.13
C ARG A 203 8.69 5.02 41.88
N MET A 204 8.48 6.22 42.43
CA MET A 204 7.28 7.02 42.20
C MET A 204 7.17 7.56 40.74
N ASP A 205 8.26 7.58 40.00
CA ASP A 205 8.39 8.11 38.64
C ASP A 205 8.13 7.06 37.53
N ASP A 206 8.04 5.77 37.88
CA ASP A 206 7.68 4.70 36.93
C ASP A 206 6.59 3.78 37.52
N PRO A 207 5.30 4.18 37.39
CA PRO A 207 4.19 3.42 37.96
C PRO A 207 3.90 2.09 37.23
N GLN A 208 4.58 1.77 36.15
CA GLN A 208 4.32 0.57 35.34
C GLN A 208 5.05 -0.68 35.85
N GLY A 209 5.95 -0.55 36.81
CA GLY A 209 6.70 -1.68 37.37
C GLY A 209 7.72 -2.27 36.40
N ASP A 210 8.15 -3.51 36.65
CA ASP A 210 9.12 -4.22 35.81
C ASP A 210 8.50 -4.59 34.44
N PRO A 211 8.96 -4.03 33.32
CA PRO A 211 8.41 -4.32 31.98
C PRO A 211 8.61 -5.79 31.55
N LEU A 212 9.57 -6.49 32.16
CA LEU A 212 9.84 -7.89 31.86
C LEU A 212 9.09 -8.87 32.79
N ALA A 213 8.38 -8.37 33.80
CA ALA A 213 7.67 -9.22 34.78
C ALA A 213 6.67 -10.19 34.14
N GLN A 214 6.01 -9.75 33.08
CA GLN A 214 5.03 -10.56 32.34
C GLN A 214 5.67 -11.75 31.59
N TYR A 215 6.97 -11.71 31.32
CA TYR A 215 7.72 -12.74 30.59
C TYR A 215 8.49 -13.69 31.51
N VAL A 216 8.38 -13.52 32.82
CA VAL A 216 9.04 -14.40 33.79
C VAL A 216 8.41 -15.78 33.76
N VAL A 217 9.11 -16.74 33.16
CA VAL A 217 8.61 -18.12 32.95
C VAL A 217 8.76 -18.96 34.21
N VAL A 218 9.83 -18.78 34.99
CA VAL A 218 10.09 -19.52 36.22
C VAL A 218 10.61 -18.56 37.28
N LYS A 219 9.87 -18.46 38.38
CA LYS A 219 10.40 -17.92 39.64
C LYS A 219 11.03 -19.07 40.38
N THR A 220 12.36 -19.09 40.54
CA THR A 220 13.06 -20.18 41.22
C THR A 220 12.54 -20.35 42.64
N LYS A 221 11.65 -21.31 42.84
CA LYS A 221 11.36 -21.90 44.14
C LYS A 221 12.39 -23.01 44.35
N GLU A 222 13.35 -22.76 45.18
CA GLU A 222 14.47 -23.69 45.43
C GLU A 222 14.03 -25.04 46.03
N LYS A 223 14.33 -26.09 45.32
CA LYS A 223 14.91 -27.32 45.91
C LYS A 223 16.01 -27.76 44.96
N ARG A 224 17.25 -27.56 45.35
CA ARG A 224 18.42 -28.10 44.65
C ARG A 224 18.37 -29.62 44.69
N GLU A 225 18.16 -30.22 43.52
CA GLU A 225 18.47 -31.63 43.37
C GLU A 225 19.98 -31.82 43.41
N LYS A 226 20.46 -32.62 44.33
CA LYS A 226 21.90 -33.00 44.44
C LYS A 226 22.30 -33.67 43.13
N GLY A 227 23.33 -33.13 42.48
CA GLY A 227 24.01 -33.75 41.32
C GLY A 227 23.74 -33.15 39.94
N ARG A 228 22.90 -32.14 39.78
CA ARG A 228 22.75 -31.42 38.48
C ARG A 228 23.73 -30.24 38.42
N THR A 229 24.53 -30.20 37.35
CA THR A 229 25.47 -29.09 37.05
C THR A 229 24.82 -27.96 36.28
N ASN A 230 23.74 -28.22 35.54
CA ASN A 230 23.06 -27.25 34.68
C ASN A 230 21.56 -27.25 34.92
N ASP A 231 20.93 -26.06 34.78
CA ASP A 231 19.47 -25.93 34.68
C ASP A 231 19.10 -25.89 33.21
N ILE A 232 17.98 -26.59 32.85
CA ILE A 232 17.46 -26.63 31.48
C ILE A 232 16.13 -25.88 31.47
N ILE A 233 16.02 -24.86 30.66
CA ILE A 233 14.83 -24.02 30.50
C ILE A 233 14.27 -24.22 29.09
N GLY A 234 13.03 -24.66 28.97
CA GLY A 234 12.34 -24.82 27.70
C GLY A 234 11.76 -23.50 27.20
N TYR A 235 11.93 -23.23 25.93
CA TYR A 235 11.31 -22.12 25.21
C TYR A 235 10.50 -22.66 24.03
N ALA A 236 9.29 -22.16 23.86
CA ALA A 236 8.47 -22.40 22.67
C ALA A 236 7.62 -21.16 22.38
N ASP A 237 7.67 -20.67 21.15
CA ASP A 237 6.87 -19.55 20.71
C ASP A 237 6.62 -19.62 19.20
N SER A 238 5.70 -18.77 18.71
CA SER A 238 5.41 -18.64 17.28
C SER A 238 5.34 -17.16 16.89
N ALA A 239 5.89 -16.85 15.72
CA ALA A 239 5.85 -15.52 15.15
C ALA A 239 5.14 -15.54 13.79
N TYR A 240 4.24 -14.58 13.57
CA TYR A 240 3.65 -14.37 12.26
C TYR A 240 4.67 -13.68 11.35
N VAL A 241 4.81 -14.18 10.12
CA VAL A 241 5.66 -13.57 9.08
C VAL A 241 4.85 -13.38 7.79
N GLU A 242 5.04 -12.25 7.16
CA GLU A 242 4.33 -11.93 5.92
C GLU A 242 4.89 -12.70 4.73
N HIS A 243 6.21 -12.89 4.68
CA HIS A 243 6.94 -13.43 3.54
C HIS A 243 7.50 -14.83 3.81
N VAL A 244 6.63 -15.84 3.89
CA VAL A 244 7.05 -17.23 4.22
C VAL A 244 7.96 -17.89 3.19
N LYS A 245 8.09 -17.32 2.00
CA LYS A 245 8.96 -17.83 0.92
C LYS A 245 10.38 -17.28 0.98
N ASP A 246 10.64 -16.27 1.83
CA ASP A 246 11.97 -15.71 2.04
C ASP A 246 12.82 -16.65 2.93
N ASP A 247 14.10 -16.36 2.98
CA ASP A 247 15.07 -17.12 3.77
C ASP A 247 15.20 -16.55 5.20
N TYR A 248 15.18 -17.42 6.19
CA TYR A 248 15.18 -17.01 7.59
C TYR A 248 16.20 -17.77 8.42
N THR A 249 16.77 -17.07 9.41
CA THR A 249 17.55 -17.65 10.51
C THR A 249 16.93 -17.27 11.83
N CYS A 250 17.20 -18.04 12.89
CA CYS A 250 16.84 -17.67 14.25
C CYS A 250 18.07 -17.51 15.12
N ASN A 251 18.23 -16.32 15.65
CA ASN A 251 19.28 -15.97 16.59
C ASN A 251 18.70 -15.90 18.01
N VAL A 252 19.47 -16.21 19.01
CA VAL A 252 19.10 -16.00 20.42
C VAL A 252 20.10 -15.08 21.08
N TYR A 253 19.61 -13.95 21.53
CA TYR A 253 20.35 -13.04 22.39
C TYR A 253 20.13 -13.43 23.86
N MET A 254 21.22 -13.61 24.59
CA MET A 254 21.19 -14.02 25.97
C MET A 254 21.92 -13.00 26.82
N ALA A 255 21.31 -12.57 27.92
CA ALA A 255 21.93 -11.68 28.87
C ALA A 255 21.67 -12.14 30.29
N ILE A 256 22.69 -12.15 31.14
CA ILE A 256 22.54 -12.28 32.59
C ILE A 256 22.71 -10.89 33.20
N GLU A 257 21.68 -10.46 33.90
CA GLU A 257 21.63 -9.20 34.61
C GLU A 257 21.75 -9.43 36.12
N ASN A 258 22.59 -8.64 36.77
CA ASN A 258 22.62 -8.51 38.22
C ASN A 258 22.15 -7.09 38.58
N TYR A 259 20.87 -6.94 38.87
CA TYR A 259 20.18 -5.64 39.02
C TYR A 259 20.41 -4.72 37.81
N ASN A 260 21.25 -3.70 37.94
CA ASN A 260 21.48 -2.72 36.89
C ASN A 260 22.75 -3.02 36.07
N ARG A 261 23.35 -4.21 36.20
CA ARG A 261 24.58 -4.59 35.53
C ARG A 261 24.36 -5.86 34.72
N ILE A 262 24.84 -5.85 33.47
CA ILE A 262 24.95 -7.08 32.68
C ILE A 262 26.29 -7.74 33.07
N VAL A 263 26.19 -8.96 33.54
CA VAL A 263 27.36 -9.79 33.92
C VAL A 263 27.77 -10.76 32.80
N TYR A 264 26.83 -11.04 31.86
CA TYR A 264 27.11 -11.92 30.74
C TYR A 264 26.20 -11.51 29.55
N ARG A 265 26.79 -11.59 28.37
CA ARG A 265 26.04 -11.42 27.12
C ARG A 265 26.62 -12.36 26.09
N ASP A 266 25.72 -12.99 25.33
CA ASP A 266 26.11 -13.84 24.20
C ASP A 266 24.99 -13.86 23.15
N THR A 267 25.38 -14.17 21.93
CA THR A 267 24.44 -14.35 20.81
C THR A 267 24.80 -15.63 20.08
N THR A 268 23.83 -16.47 19.88
CA THR A 268 24.01 -17.77 19.22
C THR A 268 22.94 -17.97 18.17
N ILE A 269 23.33 -18.44 16.99
CA ILE A 269 22.42 -18.87 15.96
C ILE A 269 21.90 -20.26 16.38
N ILE A 270 20.57 -20.39 16.51
CA ILE A 270 19.94 -21.67 16.88
C ILE A 270 19.29 -22.37 15.70
N ALA A 271 18.94 -21.62 14.64
CA ALA A 271 18.43 -22.17 13.39
C ALA A 271 19.00 -21.39 12.20
N LYS A 272 19.64 -22.12 11.28
CA LYS A 272 20.30 -21.54 10.10
C LYS A 272 19.43 -21.53 8.84
N GLY A 273 18.23 -22.02 8.93
CA GLY A 273 17.28 -22.08 7.80
C GLY A 273 15.89 -22.46 8.27
N THR A 274 14.98 -22.51 7.33
CA THR A 274 13.58 -22.85 7.57
C THR A 274 13.25 -24.25 7.07
N ILE A 275 12.56 -25.04 7.88
CA ILE A 275 11.96 -26.30 7.46
C ILE A 275 10.56 -25.99 6.91
N ASN A 276 10.42 -26.06 5.59
CA ASN A 276 9.17 -25.83 4.90
C ASN A 276 9.03 -26.76 3.68
N PRO A 277 8.81 -28.06 3.86
CA PRO A 277 8.63 -28.97 2.72
C PRO A 277 7.47 -28.58 1.79
N LEU A 278 6.41 -27.96 2.36
CA LEU A 278 5.25 -27.52 1.60
C LEU A 278 5.54 -26.45 0.53
N ARG A 279 6.74 -25.81 0.58
CA ARG A 279 7.20 -24.94 -0.51
C ARG A 279 7.30 -25.65 -1.87
N TRP A 280 7.47 -26.96 -1.85
CA TRP A 280 7.60 -27.82 -3.02
C TRP A 280 6.27 -28.41 -3.51
N LEU A 281 5.17 -28.08 -2.85
CA LEU A 281 3.83 -28.52 -3.26
C LEU A 281 3.48 -27.89 -4.61
N ASP A 282 3.12 -28.73 -5.57
CA ASP A 282 2.73 -28.29 -6.91
C ASP A 282 1.22 -28.10 -6.98
N TYR A 283 0.78 -26.88 -7.20
CA TYR A 283 -0.61 -26.53 -7.39
C TYR A 283 -0.78 -25.33 -8.31
N SER A 284 -1.85 -25.36 -9.08
CA SER A 284 -2.25 -24.23 -9.91
C SER A 284 -3.77 -24.21 -10.01
N PHE A 285 -4.37 -23.07 -9.82
CA PHE A 285 -5.80 -22.90 -9.87
C PHE A 285 -6.15 -21.83 -10.90
N ALA A 286 -7.11 -22.17 -11.77
CA ALA A 286 -7.67 -21.20 -12.71
C ALA A 286 -8.67 -20.30 -11.97
N ALA A 287 -8.62 -19.01 -12.28
CA ALA A 287 -9.56 -18.03 -11.77
C ALA A 287 -10.67 -17.73 -12.79
N SER A 288 -11.83 -17.37 -12.29
CA SER A 288 -13.02 -17.15 -13.09
C SER A 288 -13.51 -15.71 -13.04
N GLN A 289 -14.06 -15.24 -14.17
CA GLN A 289 -14.76 -13.96 -14.22
C GLN A 289 -16.05 -13.99 -13.41
N LEU A 290 -16.50 -12.84 -12.92
CA LEU A 290 -17.79 -12.70 -12.23
C LEU A 290 -18.94 -12.66 -13.25
N ASN A 291 -19.52 -13.83 -13.52
CA ASN A 291 -20.58 -14.01 -14.53
C ASN A 291 -22.01 -13.93 -13.96
N ASP A 292 -22.17 -13.71 -12.65
CA ASP A 292 -23.48 -13.51 -12.05
C ASP A 292 -24.00 -12.11 -12.39
N SER A 293 -25.11 -12.07 -13.16
CA SER A 293 -25.74 -10.82 -13.62
C SER A 293 -26.32 -9.96 -12.49
N ALA A 294 -26.51 -10.53 -11.30
CA ALA A 294 -26.95 -9.76 -10.12
C ALA A 294 -25.95 -8.66 -9.72
N TYR A 295 -24.67 -8.86 -10.02
CA TYR A 295 -23.58 -7.94 -9.69
C TYR A 295 -23.16 -7.04 -10.86
N TRP A 296 -23.69 -7.30 -12.06
CA TRP A 296 -23.32 -6.51 -13.23
C TRP A 296 -23.79 -5.06 -13.09
N PRO A 297 -23.00 -4.11 -13.55
CA PRO A 297 -23.43 -2.72 -13.55
C PRO A 297 -24.66 -2.57 -14.46
N LYS A 298 -25.60 -1.72 -14.03
CA LYS A 298 -26.78 -1.40 -14.81
C LYS A 298 -26.50 -0.21 -15.71
N PRO A 299 -27.20 -0.09 -16.86
CA PRO A 299 -27.12 1.09 -17.70
C PRO A 299 -27.47 2.34 -16.88
N GLU A 300 -26.61 3.33 -16.94
CA GLU A 300 -26.84 4.63 -16.29
C GLU A 300 -27.19 5.66 -17.35
N VAL A 301 -28.12 6.53 -16.99
CA VAL A 301 -28.43 7.70 -17.80
C VAL A 301 -27.34 8.73 -17.58
N GLN A 302 -26.63 9.11 -18.63
CA GLN A 302 -25.61 10.16 -18.55
C GLN A 302 -26.12 11.47 -19.12
N LEU A 303 -25.82 12.54 -18.38
CA LEU A 303 -25.85 13.89 -18.92
C LEU A 303 -24.59 14.09 -19.76
N ARG A 304 -24.76 14.36 -21.04
CA ARG A 304 -23.66 14.66 -21.95
C ARG A 304 -23.72 16.13 -22.34
N ASP A 305 -22.56 16.78 -22.27
CA ASP A 305 -22.39 18.16 -22.69
C ASP A 305 -21.86 18.20 -24.12
N SER A 306 -22.62 18.79 -25.02
CA SER A 306 -22.07 19.20 -26.32
C SER A 306 -21.75 20.69 -26.27
N LYS A 307 -20.47 21.04 -26.36
CA LYS A 307 -20.01 22.42 -26.40
C LYS A 307 -19.66 22.78 -27.83
N GLY A 308 -20.15 23.92 -28.27
CA GLY A 308 -19.81 24.46 -29.56
C GLY A 308 -19.69 25.97 -29.47
N GLU A 309 -18.86 26.54 -30.32
CA GLU A 309 -18.76 27.98 -30.50
C GLU A 309 -19.41 28.34 -31.84
N VAL A 310 -20.35 29.28 -31.78
CA VAL A 310 -20.93 29.91 -32.96
C VAL A 310 -20.34 31.34 -33.07
N ASN A 311 -19.40 31.52 -33.96
CA ASN A 311 -18.75 32.80 -34.13
C ASN A 311 -19.59 33.73 -35.02
N LEU A 312 -20.76 34.13 -34.53
CA LEU A 312 -21.65 35.04 -35.24
C LEU A 312 -21.03 36.42 -35.34
N ARG A 313 -20.95 36.97 -36.58
CA ARG A 313 -20.46 38.30 -36.87
C ARG A 313 -21.55 39.34 -36.66
N PHE A 314 -21.28 40.26 -35.77
CA PHE A 314 -22.15 41.41 -35.52
C PHE A 314 -21.53 42.66 -36.12
N PRO A 315 -22.26 43.44 -36.95
CA PRO A 315 -21.79 44.71 -37.43
C PRO A 315 -21.44 45.66 -36.27
N MET A 316 -20.53 46.59 -36.52
CA MET A 316 -20.11 47.56 -35.51
C MET A 316 -21.33 48.34 -34.98
N ASN A 317 -21.45 48.45 -33.65
CA ASN A 317 -22.54 49.15 -32.95
C ASN A 317 -23.95 48.59 -33.21
N LYS A 318 -24.13 47.43 -33.88
CA LYS A 318 -25.44 46.81 -34.07
C LYS A 318 -25.61 45.65 -33.08
N ALA A 319 -26.84 45.49 -32.63
CA ALA A 319 -27.28 44.39 -31.74
C ALA A 319 -27.71 43.14 -32.51
N ALA A 320 -28.12 43.27 -33.78
CA ALA A 320 -28.53 42.19 -34.65
C ALA A 320 -27.37 41.79 -35.58
N PHE A 321 -27.21 40.48 -35.83
CA PHE A 321 -26.37 39.96 -36.88
C PHE A 321 -27.17 39.81 -38.20
N ASP A 322 -26.48 39.77 -39.33
CA ASP A 322 -27.10 39.45 -40.60
C ASP A 322 -27.18 37.94 -40.81
N PRO A 323 -28.38 37.34 -40.86
CA PRO A 323 -28.52 35.89 -41.10
C PRO A 323 -28.03 35.43 -42.48
N ASN A 324 -27.87 36.33 -43.41
CA ASN A 324 -27.42 36.07 -44.79
C ASN A 324 -25.91 36.26 -44.99
N ASP A 325 -25.21 36.70 -43.97
CA ASP A 325 -23.74 36.73 -43.99
C ASP A 325 -23.19 35.32 -44.15
N PRO A 326 -22.32 35.04 -45.15
CA PRO A 326 -21.80 33.69 -45.41
C PRO A 326 -21.17 33.01 -44.17
N ASN A 327 -20.49 33.77 -43.31
CA ASN A 327 -19.92 33.26 -42.08
C ASN A 327 -21.03 32.85 -41.07
N ASN A 328 -22.06 33.68 -40.94
CA ASN A 328 -23.16 33.41 -40.03
C ASN A 328 -24.00 32.19 -40.51
N ILE A 329 -24.20 32.05 -41.83
CA ILE A 329 -24.83 30.86 -42.41
C ILE A 329 -24.06 29.59 -42.05
N ALA A 330 -22.74 29.58 -42.26
CA ALA A 330 -21.90 28.44 -41.96
C ALA A 330 -21.92 28.08 -40.46
N GLU A 331 -21.81 29.07 -39.60
CA GLU A 331 -21.79 28.88 -38.15
C GLU A 331 -23.15 28.40 -37.59
N ILE A 332 -24.24 28.98 -38.07
CA ILE A 332 -25.60 28.55 -37.73
C ILE A 332 -25.88 27.15 -38.26
N GLY A 333 -25.35 26.81 -39.44
CA GLY A 333 -25.46 25.46 -40.03
C GLY A 333 -24.85 24.39 -39.11
N LYS A 334 -23.68 24.63 -38.56
CA LYS A 334 -23.06 23.71 -37.59
C LYS A 334 -23.94 23.45 -36.37
N MET A 335 -24.52 24.50 -35.80
CA MET A 335 -25.40 24.34 -34.64
C MET A 335 -26.70 23.61 -35.00
N ARG A 336 -27.28 23.91 -36.17
CA ARG A 336 -28.48 23.23 -36.68
C ARG A 336 -28.25 21.75 -36.84
N GLU A 337 -27.13 21.37 -37.48
CA GLU A 337 -26.77 19.97 -37.68
C GLU A 337 -26.63 19.22 -36.34
N GLN A 338 -26.02 19.81 -35.34
CA GLN A 338 -25.94 19.20 -34.01
C GLN A 338 -27.30 19.05 -33.34
N ILE A 339 -28.17 20.06 -33.43
CA ILE A 339 -29.56 19.98 -32.91
C ILE A 339 -30.35 18.90 -33.63
N GLU A 340 -30.20 18.80 -34.93
CA GLU A 340 -30.88 17.79 -35.76
C GLU A 340 -30.37 16.38 -35.41
N GLN A 341 -29.08 16.17 -35.26
CA GLN A 341 -28.49 14.90 -34.81
C GLN A 341 -29.03 14.46 -33.45
N ILE A 342 -29.01 15.37 -32.44
CA ILE A 342 -29.57 15.07 -31.12
C ILE A 342 -31.09 14.85 -31.17
N SER A 343 -31.83 15.63 -31.98
CA SER A 343 -33.29 15.51 -32.08
C SER A 343 -33.75 14.30 -32.89
N ALA A 344 -32.88 13.76 -33.75
CA ALA A 344 -33.16 12.53 -34.51
C ALA A 344 -33.02 11.28 -33.62
N ASP A 345 -32.25 11.38 -32.56
CA ASP A 345 -32.12 10.31 -31.55
C ASP A 345 -33.39 10.30 -30.67
N LYS A 346 -34.21 9.25 -30.79
CA LYS A 346 -35.48 9.10 -30.06
C LYS A 346 -35.26 9.03 -28.54
N ASP A 347 -34.10 8.60 -28.12
CA ASP A 347 -33.72 8.39 -26.72
C ASP A 347 -32.93 9.57 -26.16
N ALA A 348 -32.67 10.59 -26.97
CA ALA A 348 -31.99 11.81 -26.52
C ALA A 348 -33.04 12.90 -26.19
N THR A 349 -32.77 13.60 -25.08
CA THR A 349 -33.58 14.74 -24.64
C THR A 349 -32.71 15.94 -24.35
N LEU A 350 -32.93 17.04 -25.05
CA LEU A 350 -32.31 18.31 -24.80
C LEU A 350 -32.73 18.85 -23.43
N GLN A 351 -31.80 19.03 -22.50
CA GLN A 351 -32.04 19.48 -21.12
C GLN A 351 -31.86 21.00 -20.97
N SER A 352 -30.83 21.56 -21.58
CA SER A 352 -30.58 22.99 -21.52
C SER A 352 -29.77 23.49 -22.71
N LEU A 353 -29.99 24.75 -23.06
CA LEU A 353 -29.16 25.52 -23.98
C LEU A 353 -28.71 26.80 -23.28
N THR A 354 -27.44 26.95 -23.08
CA THR A 354 -26.81 28.15 -22.51
C THR A 354 -26.09 28.88 -23.62
N ILE A 355 -26.39 30.16 -23.80
CA ILE A 355 -25.78 31.04 -24.81
C ILE A 355 -24.92 32.06 -24.09
N ASN A 356 -23.66 32.14 -24.47
CA ASN A 356 -22.68 33.04 -23.88
C ASN A 356 -22.28 34.08 -24.90
N GLY A 357 -22.63 35.35 -24.69
CA GLY A 357 -22.28 36.45 -25.55
C GLY A 357 -21.10 37.25 -25.01
N THR A 358 -20.11 37.49 -25.85
CA THR A 358 -18.91 38.26 -25.45
C THR A 358 -18.78 39.52 -26.30
N SER A 359 -18.45 40.64 -25.68
CA SER A 359 -18.05 41.88 -26.36
C SER A 359 -16.58 42.21 -26.13
N SER A 360 -15.99 42.93 -27.06
CA SER A 360 -14.61 43.42 -26.92
C SER A 360 -14.51 44.51 -25.84
N PRO A 361 -13.31 44.70 -25.24
CA PRO A 361 -13.11 45.65 -24.14
C PRO A 361 -12.82 47.10 -24.55
N ASP A 362 -12.87 47.43 -25.83
CA ASP A 362 -12.38 48.65 -26.41
C ASP A 362 -13.24 49.91 -26.17
N GLY A 363 -14.49 49.73 -25.68
CA GLY A 363 -15.42 50.81 -25.32
C GLY A 363 -15.51 51.05 -23.81
N ARG A 364 -16.53 51.85 -23.40
CA ARG A 364 -16.88 51.92 -21.97
C ARG A 364 -17.46 50.60 -21.53
N TYR A 365 -17.02 50.05 -20.39
CA TYR A 365 -17.42 48.74 -19.89
C TYR A 365 -18.95 48.55 -19.86
N ASN A 366 -19.68 49.53 -19.26
CA ASN A 366 -21.13 49.45 -19.14
C ASN A 366 -21.83 49.50 -20.51
N SER A 367 -21.33 50.30 -21.46
CA SER A 367 -21.88 50.35 -22.81
C SER A 367 -21.65 49.05 -23.57
N ASN A 368 -20.45 48.48 -23.45
CA ASN A 368 -20.12 47.20 -24.07
C ASN A 368 -20.88 46.04 -23.45
N LEU A 369 -21.10 46.07 -22.15
CA LEU A 369 -21.90 45.08 -21.46
C LEU A 369 -23.37 45.14 -21.91
N GLN A 370 -23.93 46.34 -22.04
CA GLN A 370 -25.29 46.55 -22.57
C GLN A 370 -25.43 46.08 -24.04
N LEU A 371 -24.41 46.39 -24.86
CA LEU A 371 -24.37 45.91 -26.24
C LEU A 371 -24.25 44.38 -26.32
N ALA A 372 -23.41 43.78 -25.46
CA ALA A 372 -23.29 42.32 -25.35
C ALA A 372 -24.62 41.68 -24.96
N LYS A 373 -25.33 42.25 -23.97
CA LYS A 373 -26.67 41.77 -23.59
C LYS A 373 -27.67 41.82 -24.76
N LYS A 374 -27.75 42.96 -25.46
CA LYS A 374 -28.64 43.10 -26.62
C LYS A 374 -28.33 42.11 -27.76
N ARG A 375 -27.02 41.91 -28.04
CA ARG A 375 -26.56 40.93 -29.04
C ARG A 375 -26.90 39.50 -28.63
N MET A 376 -26.68 39.21 -27.39
CA MET A 376 -27.04 37.91 -26.84
C MET A 376 -28.53 37.67 -26.88
N ASP A 377 -29.39 38.64 -26.46
CA ASP A 377 -30.84 38.51 -26.49
C ASP A 377 -31.36 38.25 -27.94
N TYR A 378 -30.76 38.98 -28.91
CA TYR A 378 -31.05 38.73 -30.32
C TYR A 378 -30.65 37.31 -30.76
N ALA A 379 -29.41 36.89 -30.43
CA ALA A 379 -28.93 35.56 -30.76
C ALA A 379 -29.75 34.45 -30.07
N VAL A 380 -30.12 34.63 -28.81
CA VAL A 380 -30.98 33.68 -28.05
C VAL A 380 -32.31 33.51 -28.77
N ASN A 381 -32.99 34.60 -29.13
CA ASN A 381 -34.30 34.55 -29.81
C ASN A 381 -34.18 33.84 -31.16
N TYR A 382 -33.12 34.13 -31.93
CA TYR A 382 -32.90 33.50 -33.22
C TYR A 382 -32.58 32.00 -33.08
N LEU A 383 -31.60 31.65 -32.23
CA LEU A 383 -31.14 30.27 -32.02
C LEU A 383 -32.23 29.41 -31.35
N ARG A 384 -33.03 29.99 -30.44
CA ARG A 384 -34.20 29.32 -29.88
C ARG A 384 -35.19 28.90 -30.94
N GLY A 385 -35.32 29.69 -32.03
CA GLY A 385 -36.17 29.37 -33.18
C GLY A 385 -35.68 28.13 -33.97
N LEU A 386 -34.39 27.80 -33.90
CA LEU A 386 -33.82 26.62 -34.56
C LEU A 386 -34.13 25.31 -33.82
N VAL A 387 -34.42 25.38 -32.53
CA VAL A 387 -34.76 24.19 -31.73
C VAL A 387 -36.17 23.76 -32.04
N PRO A 388 -36.43 22.50 -32.44
CA PRO A 388 -37.78 21.98 -32.70
C PRO A 388 -38.69 22.21 -31.51
N GLU A 389 -39.99 22.53 -31.78
CA GLU A 389 -40.94 22.87 -30.73
C GLU A 389 -41.10 21.74 -29.68
N ARG A 390 -41.04 20.49 -30.14
CA ARG A 390 -41.07 19.33 -29.24
C ARG A 390 -39.94 19.34 -28.21
N ALA A 391 -38.72 19.72 -28.62
CA ALA A 391 -37.54 19.78 -27.74
C ALA A 391 -37.58 21.01 -26.83
N ARG A 392 -38.22 22.12 -27.25
CA ARG A 392 -38.37 23.34 -26.45
C ARG A 392 -39.21 23.17 -25.17
N ARG A 393 -40.15 22.19 -25.17
CA ARG A 393 -41.08 21.95 -24.05
C ARG A 393 -40.42 21.32 -22.83
N GLY A 394 -39.54 21.75 -22.23
CA GLY A 394 -38.84 21.21 -21.04
C GLY A 394 -37.40 21.62 -20.96
N MET A 395 -36.90 22.23 -22.04
CA MET A 395 -35.53 22.68 -22.08
C MET A 395 -35.35 23.99 -21.32
N LYS A 396 -34.31 24.06 -20.51
CA LYS A 396 -33.91 25.29 -19.81
C LYS A 396 -33.05 26.16 -20.75
N PHE A 397 -33.44 27.43 -20.91
CA PHE A 397 -32.64 28.41 -21.60
C PHE A 397 -31.91 29.31 -20.60
N ALA A 398 -30.63 29.44 -20.73
CA ALA A 398 -29.82 30.38 -19.98
C ALA A 398 -28.99 31.24 -20.92
N SER A 399 -28.66 32.42 -20.47
CA SER A 399 -27.86 33.36 -21.26
C SER A 399 -26.96 34.18 -20.37
N ASN A 400 -25.71 34.33 -20.78
CA ASN A 400 -24.71 35.11 -20.08
C ASN A 400 -24.04 36.09 -21.04
N ALA A 401 -23.93 37.34 -20.61
CA ALA A 401 -23.22 38.37 -21.37
C ALA A 401 -22.04 38.91 -20.58
N ALA A 402 -20.92 39.00 -21.21
CA ALA A 402 -19.69 39.49 -20.59
C ALA A 402 -18.90 40.42 -21.53
N VAL A 403 -18.08 41.27 -20.96
CA VAL A 403 -17.03 41.98 -21.67
C VAL A 403 -15.73 41.22 -21.51
N ALA A 404 -15.12 40.82 -22.59
CA ALA A 404 -13.86 40.11 -22.55
C ALA A 404 -12.78 40.93 -21.83
N PRO A 405 -12.00 40.36 -20.94
CA PRO A 405 -10.86 41.06 -20.34
C PRO A 405 -9.75 41.26 -21.38
N TRP A 406 -8.97 42.32 -21.23
CA TRP A 406 -7.81 42.58 -22.11
C TRP A 406 -6.75 41.49 -22.06
N GLY A 407 -6.69 40.69 -20.98
CA GLY A 407 -5.82 39.51 -20.92
C GLY A 407 -6.08 38.52 -22.05
N LYS A 408 -7.34 38.34 -22.49
CA LYS A 408 -7.69 37.51 -23.64
C LYS A 408 -7.07 37.99 -24.95
N VAL A 409 -6.90 39.32 -25.10
CA VAL A 409 -6.18 39.90 -26.26
C VAL A 409 -4.72 39.47 -26.22
N ALA A 410 -4.09 39.51 -25.03
CA ALA A 410 -2.70 39.10 -24.88
C ALA A 410 -2.53 37.60 -25.19
N ASP A 411 -3.50 36.75 -24.78
CA ASP A 411 -3.49 35.33 -25.11
C ASP A 411 -3.58 35.07 -26.61
N LEU A 412 -4.45 35.79 -27.31
CA LEU A 412 -4.57 35.73 -28.77
C LEU A 412 -3.31 36.18 -29.49
N LEU A 413 -2.65 37.26 -29.00
CA LEU A 413 -1.39 37.75 -29.55
C LEU A 413 -0.28 36.70 -29.38
N ARG A 414 -0.21 36.03 -28.22
CA ARG A 414 0.76 34.94 -28.02
C ARG A 414 0.50 33.77 -28.95
N ALA A 415 -0.76 33.40 -29.14
CA ALA A 415 -1.13 32.30 -30.05
C ALA A 415 -0.66 32.60 -31.50
N ASP A 416 -0.65 33.88 -31.89
CA ASP A 416 -0.15 34.32 -33.18
C ASP A 416 1.37 34.71 -33.15
N SER A 417 2.10 34.30 -32.07
CA SER A 417 3.55 34.54 -31.87
C SER A 417 3.98 36.01 -31.74
N LEU A 418 3.06 36.91 -31.42
CA LEU A 418 3.30 38.34 -31.19
C LEU A 418 3.58 38.60 -29.70
N TYR A 419 4.70 38.12 -29.24
CA TYR A 419 5.05 38.09 -27.81
C TYR A 419 5.34 39.49 -27.24
N ASP A 420 5.90 40.41 -28.04
CA ASP A 420 6.22 41.77 -27.60
C ASP A 420 4.98 42.61 -27.41
N GLU A 421 4.03 42.50 -28.32
CA GLU A 421 2.72 43.14 -28.25
C GLU A 421 1.90 42.56 -27.07
N ALA A 422 1.96 41.26 -26.89
CA ALA A 422 1.29 40.61 -25.77
C ALA A 422 1.82 41.12 -24.41
N ARG A 423 3.13 41.26 -24.26
CA ARG A 423 3.76 41.81 -23.04
C ARG A 423 3.35 43.27 -22.78
N GLN A 424 3.24 44.07 -23.83
CA GLN A 424 2.78 45.45 -23.68
C GLN A 424 1.32 45.53 -23.23
N VAL A 425 0.45 44.69 -23.80
CA VAL A 425 -0.96 44.57 -23.37
C VAL A 425 -1.02 44.15 -21.91
N GLU A 426 -0.26 43.15 -21.49
CA GLU A 426 -0.22 42.71 -20.10
C GLU A 426 0.31 43.75 -19.13
N SER A 427 1.31 44.49 -19.51
CA SER A 427 1.84 45.56 -18.67
C SER A 427 0.77 46.58 -18.30
N ILE A 428 -0.11 46.90 -19.27
CA ILE A 428 -1.24 47.79 -19.08
C ILE A 428 -2.31 47.13 -18.21
N THR A 429 -2.62 45.85 -18.43
CA THR A 429 -3.61 45.15 -17.60
C THR A 429 -3.16 44.99 -16.14
N LYS A 430 -1.88 44.78 -15.89
CA LYS A 430 -1.30 44.75 -14.54
C LYS A 430 -1.29 46.12 -13.85
N ARG A 431 -1.14 47.18 -14.63
CA ARG A 431 -1.07 48.55 -14.11
C ARG A 431 -2.43 49.10 -13.66
N TRP A 432 -3.51 48.71 -14.34
CA TRP A 432 -4.84 49.25 -14.14
C TRP A 432 -5.84 48.17 -13.75
N GLY A 433 -6.59 48.37 -12.63
CA GLY A 433 -7.51 47.37 -12.09
C GLY A 433 -8.85 47.29 -12.84
N ASN A 434 -9.25 48.30 -13.62
CA ASN A 434 -10.51 48.29 -14.34
C ASN A 434 -10.34 48.36 -15.86
N ILE A 435 -11.32 47.81 -16.58
CA ILE A 435 -11.29 47.69 -18.05
C ILE A 435 -11.30 49.05 -18.73
N ASP A 436 -11.97 50.06 -18.20
CA ASP A 436 -12.07 51.37 -18.82
C ASP A 436 -10.72 52.13 -18.82
N ASP A 437 -9.97 52.00 -17.71
CA ASP A 437 -8.63 52.57 -17.59
C ASP A 437 -7.61 51.79 -18.45
N GLN A 438 -7.73 50.46 -18.46
CA GLN A 438 -6.96 49.60 -19.35
C GLN A 438 -7.19 50.02 -20.82
N SER A 439 -8.43 50.23 -21.23
CA SER A 439 -8.79 50.65 -22.58
C SER A 439 -8.20 52.02 -22.96
N ARG A 440 -8.14 52.96 -22.01
CA ARG A 440 -7.48 54.22 -22.21
C ARG A 440 -5.95 54.08 -22.42
N GLY A 441 -5.35 53.15 -21.66
CA GLY A 441 -3.95 52.79 -21.82
C GLY A 441 -3.66 52.13 -23.17
N MET A 442 -4.49 51.16 -23.57
CA MET A 442 -4.34 50.41 -24.84
C MET A 442 -4.39 51.31 -26.07
N ARG A 443 -5.26 52.34 -26.07
CA ARG A 443 -5.36 53.32 -27.19
C ARG A 443 -4.07 54.11 -27.46
N LYS A 444 -3.14 54.13 -26.51
CA LYS A 444 -1.84 54.79 -26.64
C LYS A 444 -0.79 53.89 -27.31
N LEU A 445 -1.08 52.59 -27.48
CA LEU A 445 -0.16 51.66 -28.14
C LEU A 445 -0.05 51.97 -29.64
N PRO A 446 1.15 51.96 -30.21
CA PRO A 446 1.36 52.27 -31.64
C PRO A 446 0.58 51.34 -32.56
N PHE A 447 0.42 50.11 -32.17
CA PHE A 447 -0.27 49.06 -32.92
C PHE A 447 -1.74 48.94 -32.58
N TYR A 448 -2.32 49.84 -31.78
CA TYR A 448 -3.72 49.73 -31.33
C TYR A 448 -4.71 49.69 -32.50
N ARG A 449 -4.58 50.61 -33.46
CA ARG A 449 -5.50 50.69 -34.62
C ARG A 449 -5.22 49.57 -35.61
N SER A 450 -3.96 49.46 -36.07
CA SER A 450 -3.59 48.53 -37.15
C SER A 450 -3.62 47.06 -36.78
N LEU A 451 -3.51 46.76 -35.50
CA LEU A 451 -3.44 45.37 -35.05
C LEU A 451 -4.60 45.03 -34.10
N LEU A 452 -4.75 45.73 -32.97
CA LEU A 452 -5.76 45.36 -31.99
C LEU A 452 -7.18 45.58 -32.49
N MET A 453 -7.49 46.76 -33.01
CA MET A 453 -8.86 47.08 -33.48
C MET A 453 -9.27 46.27 -34.71
N ASP A 454 -8.36 46.11 -35.67
CA ASP A 454 -8.73 45.49 -36.93
C ASP A 454 -8.67 43.96 -36.91
N LYS A 455 -7.75 43.39 -36.13
CA LYS A 455 -7.50 41.96 -36.18
C LYS A 455 -7.96 41.21 -34.91
N TYR A 456 -7.67 41.71 -33.70
CA TYR A 456 -7.88 40.95 -32.46
C TYR A 456 -9.16 41.27 -31.72
N LEU A 457 -9.57 42.53 -31.63
CA LEU A 457 -10.82 42.87 -30.95
C LEU A 457 -12.07 42.30 -31.64
N PRO A 458 -12.15 42.19 -32.99
CA PRO A 458 -13.26 41.46 -33.62
C PRO A 458 -13.35 39.99 -33.22
N ARG A 459 -12.23 39.32 -33.00
CA ARG A 459 -12.19 37.91 -32.57
C ARG A 459 -12.81 37.66 -31.17
N LEU A 460 -12.94 38.70 -30.35
CA LEU A 460 -13.59 38.64 -29.04
C LEU A 460 -15.10 38.88 -29.07
N ARG A 461 -15.65 39.23 -30.25
CA ARG A 461 -17.07 39.52 -30.44
C ARG A 461 -17.76 38.28 -30.96
N HIS A 462 -17.92 37.26 -30.11
CA HIS A 462 -18.52 36.00 -30.49
C HIS A 462 -19.65 35.60 -29.54
N VAL A 463 -20.46 34.67 -29.99
CA VAL A 463 -21.48 34.02 -29.23
C VAL A 463 -21.17 32.53 -29.21
N GLY A 464 -20.96 31.98 -28.02
CA GLY A 464 -20.82 30.54 -27.81
C GLY A 464 -22.10 29.93 -27.27
N TYR A 465 -22.24 28.63 -27.44
CA TYR A 465 -23.34 27.89 -26.84
C TYR A 465 -22.84 26.63 -26.13
N VAL A 466 -23.59 26.23 -25.09
CA VAL A 466 -23.43 24.93 -24.44
C VAL A 466 -24.82 24.26 -24.44
N MET A 467 -24.92 23.13 -25.12
CA MET A 467 -26.09 22.29 -25.09
C MET A 467 -25.86 21.11 -24.16
N ASN A 468 -26.74 20.93 -23.18
CA ASN A 468 -26.76 19.74 -22.34
C ASN A 468 -27.90 18.86 -22.77
N TYR A 469 -27.66 17.62 -23.01
CA TYR A 469 -28.67 16.63 -23.37
C TYR A 469 -28.44 15.33 -22.60
N SER A 470 -29.49 14.63 -22.32
CA SER A 470 -29.45 13.30 -21.74
C SER A 470 -29.75 12.27 -22.82
N VAL A 471 -29.01 11.19 -22.83
CA VAL A 471 -29.25 10.06 -23.73
C VAL A 471 -29.75 8.90 -22.88
N PHE A 472 -30.94 8.43 -23.16
CA PHE A 472 -31.58 7.33 -22.43
C PHE A 472 -31.35 5.96 -23.09
N ARG A 473 -30.67 5.90 -24.22
CA ARG A 473 -30.30 4.65 -24.87
C ARG A 473 -28.90 4.19 -24.46
N GLN A 474 -28.74 2.89 -24.48
CA GLN A 474 -27.42 2.30 -24.36
C GLN A 474 -26.62 2.63 -25.63
N LEU A 475 -25.39 3.06 -25.45
CA LEU A 475 -24.45 3.22 -26.56
C LEU A 475 -24.17 1.87 -27.21
N THR A 476 -24.00 1.85 -28.53
CA THR A 476 -23.47 0.70 -29.24
C THR A 476 -22.02 0.46 -28.83
N LEU A 477 -21.52 -0.73 -29.06
CA LEU A 477 -20.13 -1.05 -28.71
C LEU A 477 -19.13 -0.17 -29.47
N ASP A 478 -19.44 0.19 -30.73
CA ASP A 478 -18.57 1.05 -31.53
C ASP A 478 -18.57 2.50 -31.04
N GLU A 479 -19.70 3.02 -30.60
CA GLU A 479 -19.76 4.32 -29.93
C GLU A 479 -18.98 4.33 -28.62
N ILE A 480 -19.04 3.26 -27.83
CA ILE A 480 -18.22 3.09 -26.61
C ILE A 480 -16.74 3.08 -26.95
N ARG A 481 -16.32 2.38 -28.00
CA ARG A 481 -14.92 2.36 -28.46
C ARG A 481 -14.43 3.73 -28.90
N GLN A 482 -15.26 4.47 -29.64
CA GLN A 482 -14.94 5.85 -30.04
C GLN A 482 -14.82 6.78 -28.83
N LEU A 483 -15.74 6.68 -27.88
CA LEU A 483 -15.71 7.46 -26.65
C LEU A 483 -14.47 7.12 -25.81
N TYR A 484 -14.15 5.84 -25.67
CA TYR A 484 -12.95 5.37 -24.97
C TYR A 484 -11.67 5.91 -25.61
N ALA A 485 -11.60 5.92 -26.96
CA ALA A 485 -10.44 6.44 -27.68
C ALA A 485 -10.31 7.97 -27.55
N ALA A 486 -11.41 8.70 -27.43
CA ALA A 486 -11.42 10.15 -27.26
C ALA A 486 -11.07 10.55 -25.82
N ASP A 487 -11.74 9.96 -24.83
CA ASP A 487 -11.49 10.20 -23.40
C ASP A 487 -12.07 9.05 -22.57
N TYR A 488 -11.21 8.12 -22.14
CA TYR A 488 -11.60 6.95 -21.36
C TYR A 488 -12.28 7.29 -20.02
N LYS A 489 -12.08 8.51 -19.50
CA LYS A 489 -12.67 8.96 -18.22
C LYS A 489 -14.17 9.23 -18.31
N GLN A 490 -14.72 9.33 -19.51
CA GLN A 490 -16.15 9.58 -19.72
C GLN A 490 -17.01 8.31 -19.71
N LEU A 491 -16.42 7.13 -19.71
CA LEU A 491 -17.18 5.89 -19.70
C LEU A 491 -17.81 5.62 -18.33
N THR A 492 -19.06 5.15 -18.32
CA THR A 492 -19.74 4.59 -17.14
C THR A 492 -19.20 3.21 -16.79
N LYS A 493 -19.49 2.72 -15.58
CA LYS A 493 -19.21 1.33 -15.19
C LYS A 493 -19.81 0.32 -16.18
N TYR A 494 -21.03 0.58 -16.65
CA TYR A 494 -21.71 -0.29 -17.61
C TYR A 494 -21.03 -0.30 -18.98
N GLU A 495 -20.60 0.85 -19.47
CA GLU A 495 -19.89 0.97 -20.74
C GLU A 495 -18.51 0.31 -20.66
N TYR A 496 -17.78 0.49 -19.58
CA TYR A 496 -16.54 -0.25 -19.32
C TYR A 496 -16.76 -1.75 -19.29
N PHE A 497 -17.78 -2.21 -18.59
CA PHE A 497 -18.13 -3.63 -18.52
C PHE A 497 -18.35 -4.23 -19.90
N ARG A 498 -19.11 -3.57 -20.77
CA ARG A 498 -19.34 -4.01 -22.14
C ARG A 498 -18.07 -3.98 -22.97
N LEU A 499 -17.24 -2.94 -22.80
CA LEU A 499 -16.02 -2.74 -23.56
C LEU A 499 -15.00 -3.84 -23.29
N TYR A 500 -14.59 -4.02 -22.03
CA TYR A 500 -13.56 -5.00 -21.69
C TYR A 500 -14.02 -6.45 -21.86
N ARG A 501 -15.32 -6.72 -21.70
CA ARG A 501 -15.89 -8.06 -21.97
C ARG A 501 -15.88 -8.43 -23.45
N ALA A 502 -15.96 -7.45 -24.33
CA ALA A 502 -15.89 -7.64 -25.77
C ALA A 502 -14.46 -7.63 -26.33
N GLU A 503 -13.44 -7.26 -25.53
CA GLU A 503 -12.04 -7.21 -25.96
C GLU A 503 -11.40 -8.60 -25.90
N ALA A 504 -10.89 -9.07 -27.02
CA ALA A 504 -10.21 -10.36 -27.13
C ALA A 504 -8.75 -10.31 -26.68
N ASP A 505 -8.09 -9.18 -26.95
CA ASP A 505 -6.68 -8.98 -26.57
C ASP A 505 -6.57 -8.81 -25.04
N SER A 506 -5.87 -9.73 -24.42
CA SER A 506 -5.74 -9.79 -22.96
C SER A 506 -4.92 -8.62 -22.38
N VAL A 507 -3.98 -8.02 -23.14
CA VAL A 507 -3.19 -6.87 -22.69
C VAL A 507 -4.05 -5.59 -22.74
N LYS A 508 -4.79 -5.42 -23.83
CA LYS A 508 -5.74 -4.31 -23.94
C LYS A 508 -6.83 -4.41 -22.89
N ARG A 509 -7.35 -5.62 -22.64
CA ARG A 509 -8.35 -5.88 -21.61
C ARG A 509 -7.83 -5.51 -20.22
N GLU A 510 -6.58 -5.87 -19.89
CA GLU A 510 -5.96 -5.47 -18.63
C GLU A 510 -5.90 -3.94 -18.50
N THR A 511 -5.48 -3.24 -19.55
CA THR A 511 -5.41 -1.78 -19.56
C THR A 511 -6.79 -1.16 -19.29
N MET A 512 -7.84 -1.64 -19.97
CA MET A 512 -9.21 -1.17 -19.77
C MET A 512 -9.71 -1.42 -18.35
N LEU A 513 -9.41 -2.58 -17.77
CA LEU A 513 -9.79 -2.95 -16.41
C LEU A 513 -9.08 -2.07 -15.37
N ARG A 514 -7.78 -1.79 -15.54
CA ARG A 514 -7.03 -0.90 -14.67
C ARG A 514 -7.56 0.54 -14.73
N GLN A 515 -7.87 1.05 -15.91
CA GLN A 515 -8.48 2.37 -16.10
C GLN A 515 -9.90 2.44 -15.50
N ALA A 516 -10.69 1.36 -15.64
CA ALA A 516 -12.00 1.29 -15.01
C ALA A 516 -11.90 1.38 -13.47
N LEU A 517 -10.89 0.76 -12.87
CA LEU A 517 -10.66 0.80 -11.43
C LEU A 517 -10.02 2.11 -10.95
N GLU A 518 -9.25 2.79 -11.79
CA GLU A 518 -8.76 4.14 -11.52
C GLU A 518 -9.93 5.11 -11.31
N ILE A 519 -10.96 5.03 -12.18
CA ILE A 519 -12.11 5.93 -12.12
C ILE A 519 -13.15 5.44 -11.10
N TYR A 520 -13.31 4.12 -11.00
CA TYR A 520 -14.31 3.47 -10.16
C TYR A 520 -13.65 2.45 -9.21
N PRO A 521 -12.96 2.88 -8.14
CA PRO A 521 -12.27 1.97 -7.23
C PRO A 521 -13.18 0.92 -6.57
N SER A 522 -14.49 1.19 -6.47
CA SER A 522 -15.49 0.28 -5.92
C SER A 522 -16.13 -0.66 -6.96
N PHE A 523 -15.55 -0.77 -8.16
CA PHE A 523 -16.12 -1.60 -9.24
C PHE A 523 -15.68 -3.07 -9.09
N MET A 524 -16.34 -3.80 -8.20
CA MET A 524 -16.04 -5.18 -7.84
C MET A 524 -15.95 -6.12 -9.05
N VAL A 525 -16.84 -6.01 -10.02
CA VAL A 525 -16.84 -6.88 -11.22
C VAL A 525 -15.55 -6.71 -12.01
N ALA A 526 -15.14 -5.45 -12.24
CA ALA A 526 -13.89 -5.17 -12.93
C ALA A 526 -12.67 -5.63 -12.11
N ALA A 527 -12.68 -5.46 -10.80
CA ALA A 527 -11.62 -5.94 -9.92
C ALA A 527 -11.51 -7.47 -9.97
N ASN A 528 -12.63 -8.19 -9.92
CA ASN A 528 -12.64 -9.64 -10.02
C ASN A 528 -12.14 -10.13 -11.39
N ASP A 529 -12.58 -9.49 -12.49
CA ASP A 529 -12.20 -9.88 -13.83
C ASP A 529 -10.72 -9.58 -14.12
N LEU A 530 -10.18 -8.49 -13.54
CA LEU A 530 -8.74 -8.21 -13.57
C LEU A 530 -7.96 -9.25 -12.75
N SER A 531 -8.40 -9.56 -11.53
CA SER A 531 -7.77 -10.58 -10.70
C SER A 531 -7.74 -11.94 -11.41
N ALA A 532 -8.85 -12.35 -12.00
CA ALA A 532 -8.91 -13.59 -12.78
C ALA A 532 -7.93 -13.59 -13.96
N LEU A 533 -7.82 -12.47 -14.68
CA LEU A 533 -6.87 -12.32 -15.78
C LEU A 533 -5.42 -12.46 -15.30
N LEU A 534 -5.08 -11.80 -14.20
CA LEU A 534 -3.73 -11.82 -13.62
C LEU A 534 -3.37 -13.19 -13.04
N ILE A 535 -4.28 -13.84 -12.31
CA ILE A 535 -4.07 -15.20 -11.79
C ILE A 535 -3.77 -16.16 -12.92
N ASN A 536 -4.59 -16.15 -13.99
CA ASN A 536 -4.42 -17.06 -15.13
C ASN A 536 -3.14 -16.80 -15.94
N ARG A 537 -2.46 -15.65 -15.71
CA ARG A 537 -1.13 -15.32 -16.27
C ARG A 537 0.01 -15.52 -15.26
N GLN A 538 -0.25 -16.13 -14.12
CA GLN A 538 0.73 -16.31 -13.04
C GLN A 538 1.30 -14.98 -12.49
N ALA A 539 0.55 -13.90 -12.58
CA ALA A 539 0.87 -12.55 -12.10
C ALA A 539 -0.15 -12.07 -11.05
N ALA A 540 -0.59 -12.97 -10.17
CA ALA A 540 -1.62 -12.70 -9.17
C ALA A 540 -1.27 -11.49 -8.28
N ASP A 541 -2.27 -10.62 -8.04
CA ASP A 541 -2.19 -9.49 -7.13
C ASP A 541 -3.09 -9.76 -5.92
N ALA A 542 -2.48 -9.98 -4.76
CA ALA A 542 -3.18 -10.34 -3.52
C ALA A 542 -3.99 -9.18 -2.91
N ASP A 543 -3.71 -7.93 -3.26
CA ASP A 543 -4.37 -6.76 -2.70
C ASP A 543 -5.60 -6.32 -3.50
N LEU A 544 -5.69 -6.71 -4.75
CA LEU A 544 -6.71 -6.25 -5.70
C LEU A 544 -8.14 -6.54 -5.23
N LEU A 545 -8.42 -7.73 -4.72
CA LEU A 545 -9.75 -8.15 -4.26
C LEU A 545 -9.96 -8.01 -2.75
N ARG A 546 -8.93 -7.61 -2.00
CA ARG A 546 -9.00 -7.43 -0.53
C ARG A 546 -10.18 -6.55 -0.08
N PRO A 547 -10.51 -5.41 -0.75
CA PRO A 547 -11.65 -4.58 -0.34
C PRO A 547 -13.03 -5.21 -0.58
N PHE A 548 -13.10 -6.25 -1.41
CA PHE A 548 -14.36 -6.84 -1.87
C PHE A 548 -14.62 -8.22 -1.29
N ALA A 549 -13.58 -8.91 -0.79
CA ALA A 549 -13.69 -10.27 -0.27
C ALA A 549 -14.28 -10.31 1.14
N GLY A 550 -14.90 -11.42 1.49
CA GLY A 550 -15.45 -11.70 2.82
C GLY A 550 -16.89 -12.20 2.79
N LYS A 551 -17.57 -12.15 3.94
CA LYS A 551 -18.88 -12.78 4.19
C LYS A 551 -19.98 -12.41 3.18
N ASN A 552 -19.99 -11.17 2.68
CA ASN A 552 -21.03 -10.67 1.80
C ASN A 552 -20.61 -10.65 0.32
N ALA A 553 -19.43 -11.16 0.02
CA ALA A 553 -18.90 -11.20 -1.35
C ALA A 553 -19.47 -12.38 -2.12
N PRO A 554 -19.58 -12.28 -3.45
CA PRO A 554 -19.82 -13.45 -4.30
C PRO A 554 -18.78 -14.54 -4.08
N ALA A 555 -19.18 -15.80 -4.14
CA ALA A 555 -18.28 -16.93 -3.94
C ALA A 555 -17.04 -16.88 -4.87
N VAL A 556 -17.22 -16.50 -6.13
CA VAL A 556 -16.13 -16.40 -7.11
C VAL A 556 -15.09 -15.35 -6.71
N VAL A 557 -15.50 -14.24 -6.08
CA VAL A 557 -14.59 -13.20 -5.57
C VAL A 557 -13.73 -13.76 -4.44
N ASN A 558 -14.33 -14.49 -3.50
CA ASN A 558 -13.61 -15.15 -2.41
C ASN A 558 -12.67 -16.24 -2.93
N THR A 559 -13.10 -17.03 -3.91
CA THR A 559 -12.28 -18.06 -4.56
C THR A 559 -11.06 -17.46 -5.25
N ASN A 560 -11.25 -16.42 -6.06
CA ASN A 560 -10.14 -15.74 -6.74
C ASN A 560 -9.20 -15.06 -5.73
N GLN A 561 -9.74 -14.42 -4.68
CA GLN A 561 -8.92 -13.81 -3.63
C GLN A 561 -8.11 -14.86 -2.87
N MET A 562 -8.71 -15.98 -2.50
CA MET A 562 -7.99 -17.10 -1.86
C MET A 562 -6.86 -17.59 -2.77
N THR A 563 -7.11 -17.79 -4.06
CA THR A 563 -6.10 -18.19 -5.03
C THR A 563 -4.95 -17.18 -5.14
N ALA A 564 -5.27 -15.88 -5.20
CA ALA A 564 -4.25 -14.83 -5.24
C ALA A 564 -3.39 -14.81 -3.97
N LEU A 565 -4.00 -14.98 -2.79
CA LEU A 565 -3.31 -15.05 -1.51
C LEU A 565 -2.39 -16.28 -1.42
N LEU A 566 -2.84 -17.46 -1.86
CA LEU A 566 -2.02 -18.67 -1.90
C LEU A 566 -0.80 -18.49 -2.82
N ASN A 567 -0.99 -17.90 -4.00
CA ASN A 567 0.10 -17.61 -4.93
C ASN A 567 1.11 -16.62 -4.34
N ALA A 568 0.64 -15.66 -3.54
CA ALA A 568 1.49 -14.70 -2.83
C ALA A 568 2.17 -15.28 -1.56
N GLY A 569 1.83 -16.52 -1.16
CA GLY A 569 2.36 -17.12 0.08
C GLY A 569 1.69 -16.60 1.35
N LEU A 570 0.53 -15.95 1.24
CA LEU A 570 -0.25 -15.42 2.37
C LEU A 570 -1.29 -16.46 2.84
N TYR A 571 -0.79 -17.61 3.29
CA TYR A 571 -1.59 -18.81 3.56
C TYR A 571 -2.61 -18.61 4.68
N THR A 572 -2.23 -17.93 5.76
CA THR A 572 -3.14 -17.64 6.88
C THR A 572 -4.26 -16.68 6.49
N ALA A 573 -3.95 -15.69 5.63
CA ALA A 573 -4.96 -14.79 5.09
C ALA A 573 -5.91 -15.53 4.13
N ALA A 574 -5.39 -16.43 3.31
CA ALA A 574 -6.19 -17.29 2.45
C ALA A 574 -7.14 -18.16 3.27
N ASP A 575 -6.65 -18.72 4.39
CA ASP A 575 -7.45 -19.57 5.28
C ASP A 575 -8.64 -18.85 5.92
N SER A 576 -8.51 -17.56 6.19
CA SER A 576 -9.62 -16.76 6.72
C SER A 576 -10.82 -16.67 5.77
N LEU A 577 -10.62 -16.94 4.47
CA LEU A 577 -11.66 -16.95 3.45
C LEU A 577 -12.32 -18.33 3.26
N SER A 578 -11.77 -19.39 3.85
CA SER A 578 -12.23 -20.78 3.64
C SER A 578 -13.72 -20.97 3.96
N ALA A 579 -14.23 -20.28 4.98
CA ALA A 579 -15.65 -20.31 5.34
C ALA A 579 -16.59 -19.65 4.32
N PHE A 580 -16.07 -18.87 3.39
CA PHE A 580 -16.82 -18.11 2.38
C PHE A 580 -16.65 -18.66 0.96
N VAL A 581 -15.81 -19.68 0.80
CA VAL A 581 -15.65 -20.42 -0.44
C VAL A 581 -16.47 -21.69 -0.36
N PRO A 582 -17.44 -21.91 -1.25
CA PRO A 582 -18.26 -23.12 -1.22
C PRO A 582 -17.40 -24.34 -1.57
N ASP A 583 -17.60 -25.44 -0.86
CA ASP A 583 -16.95 -26.71 -1.17
C ASP A 583 -17.76 -27.45 -2.26
N ASN A 584 -17.21 -27.49 -3.46
CA ASN A 584 -17.79 -28.13 -4.62
C ASN A 584 -16.67 -28.70 -5.54
N GLU A 585 -17.05 -29.35 -6.62
CA GLU A 585 -16.11 -30.00 -7.54
C GLU A 585 -14.97 -29.08 -8.02
N THR A 586 -15.23 -27.79 -8.22
CA THR A 586 -14.24 -26.83 -8.72
C THR A 586 -13.35 -26.23 -7.63
N THR A 587 -13.84 -26.14 -6.40
CA THR A 587 -13.15 -25.47 -5.28
C THR A 587 -12.61 -26.44 -4.24
N HIS A 588 -13.03 -27.71 -4.26
CA HIS A 588 -12.61 -28.72 -3.29
C HIS A 588 -11.08 -28.86 -3.19
N MET A 589 -10.40 -28.91 -4.33
CA MET A 589 -8.94 -28.97 -4.40
C MET A 589 -8.28 -27.71 -3.82
N LEU A 590 -8.83 -26.51 -4.13
CA LEU A 590 -8.33 -25.24 -3.61
C LEU A 590 -8.42 -25.22 -2.06
N LEU A 591 -9.55 -25.64 -1.51
CA LEU A 591 -9.76 -25.73 -0.06
C LEU A 591 -8.83 -26.76 0.58
N ALA A 592 -8.62 -27.92 -0.07
CA ALA A 592 -7.71 -28.95 0.42
C ALA A 592 -6.25 -28.45 0.45
N VAL A 593 -5.78 -27.81 -0.63
CA VAL A 593 -4.43 -27.22 -0.68
C VAL A 593 -4.28 -26.12 0.36
N ASN A 594 -5.28 -25.23 0.51
CA ASN A 594 -5.26 -24.20 1.54
C ASN A 594 -5.14 -24.81 2.94
N ALA A 595 -5.90 -25.85 3.25
CA ALA A 595 -5.84 -26.54 4.54
C ALA A 595 -4.45 -27.16 4.79
N VAL A 596 -3.89 -27.85 3.80
CA VAL A 596 -2.55 -28.48 3.88
C VAL A 596 -1.46 -27.43 4.09
N LEU A 597 -1.48 -26.32 3.34
CA LEU A 597 -0.52 -25.22 3.52
C LEU A 597 -0.60 -24.54 4.89
N ASN A 598 -1.75 -24.64 5.57
CA ASN A 598 -1.94 -24.22 6.95
C ASN A 598 -1.72 -25.34 7.99
N GLY A 599 -1.13 -26.47 7.59
CA GLY A 599 -0.74 -27.57 8.47
C GLY A 599 -1.88 -28.52 8.88
N ARG A 600 -3.03 -28.45 8.23
CA ARG A 600 -4.15 -29.37 8.45
C ARG A 600 -4.16 -30.47 7.40
N PHE A 601 -3.74 -31.65 7.78
CA PHE A 601 -3.64 -32.81 6.87
C PHE A 601 -4.85 -33.71 6.96
N ASP A 602 -5.44 -33.84 8.17
CA ASP A 602 -6.58 -34.71 8.41
C ASP A 602 -7.79 -34.32 7.57
N GLY A 603 -8.31 -35.25 6.77
CA GLY A 603 -9.42 -35.05 5.85
C GLY A 603 -9.03 -34.46 4.48
N TYR A 604 -7.82 -33.95 4.32
CA TYR A 604 -7.37 -33.30 3.07
C TYR A 604 -6.20 -34.05 2.40
N TYR A 605 -5.48 -34.88 3.12
CA TYR A 605 -4.33 -35.64 2.62
C TYR A 605 -4.65 -36.40 1.33
N GLU A 606 -5.68 -37.25 1.35
CA GLU A 606 -6.07 -38.07 0.19
C GLU A 606 -6.40 -37.25 -1.05
N THR A 607 -7.00 -36.08 -0.88
CA THR A 607 -7.37 -35.18 -1.99
C THR A 607 -6.13 -34.62 -2.67
N VAL A 608 -5.17 -34.11 -1.88
CA VAL A 608 -3.95 -33.50 -2.42
C VAL A 608 -2.96 -34.55 -2.90
N ALA A 609 -2.85 -35.70 -2.23
CA ALA A 609 -1.99 -36.82 -2.65
C ALA A 609 -2.36 -37.36 -4.03
N LYS A 610 -3.63 -37.37 -4.39
CA LYS A 610 -4.11 -37.84 -5.70
C LYS A 610 -3.67 -36.95 -6.86
N THR A 611 -3.19 -35.73 -6.62
CA THR A 611 -2.70 -34.83 -7.68
C THR A 611 -1.37 -35.27 -8.27
N GLY A 612 -0.61 -36.11 -7.56
CA GLY A 612 0.65 -36.68 -8.05
C GLY A 612 1.53 -37.18 -6.92
N GLN A 613 2.38 -38.15 -7.22
CA GLN A 613 3.30 -38.75 -6.25
C GLN A 613 4.26 -37.72 -5.61
N ARG A 614 4.64 -36.66 -6.34
CA ARG A 614 5.47 -35.59 -5.78
C ARG A 614 4.75 -34.83 -4.65
N ASN A 615 3.48 -34.48 -4.84
CA ASN A 615 2.70 -33.82 -3.79
C ASN A 615 2.50 -34.75 -2.59
N GLU A 616 2.28 -36.03 -2.81
CA GLU A 616 2.22 -37.00 -1.74
C GLU A 616 3.55 -37.07 -0.97
N LEU A 617 4.69 -37.12 -1.65
CA LEU A 617 6.02 -37.09 -1.04
C LEU A 617 6.23 -35.83 -0.17
N VAL A 618 5.88 -34.68 -0.72
CA VAL A 618 5.99 -33.38 -0.02
C VAL A 618 5.15 -33.37 1.25
N MET A 619 3.93 -33.89 1.21
CA MET A 619 3.05 -33.97 2.38
C MET A 619 3.57 -34.96 3.41
N LEU A 620 4.09 -36.12 3.00
CA LEU A 620 4.72 -37.10 3.92
C LEU A 620 5.90 -36.44 4.66
N LEU A 621 6.73 -35.64 3.97
CA LEU A 621 7.80 -34.87 4.61
C LEU A 621 7.25 -33.83 5.58
N ALA A 622 6.19 -33.09 5.22
CA ALA A 622 5.56 -32.11 6.10
C ALA A 622 4.94 -32.76 7.35
N MET A 623 4.46 -33.99 7.25
CA MET A 623 3.93 -34.78 8.34
C MET A 623 5.02 -35.54 9.13
N LYS A 624 6.30 -35.40 8.77
CA LYS A 624 7.46 -36.12 9.37
C LYS A 624 7.38 -37.65 9.26
N ARG A 625 6.68 -38.17 8.23
CA ARG A 625 6.62 -39.58 7.88
C ARG A 625 7.78 -39.95 6.95
N ASN A 626 9.01 -39.78 7.46
CA ASN A 626 10.23 -39.81 6.64
C ASN A 626 10.50 -41.17 5.97
N ASP A 627 10.23 -42.30 6.66
CA ASP A 627 10.42 -43.63 6.08
C ASP A 627 9.49 -43.88 4.88
N GLU A 628 8.23 -43.46 4.98
CA GLU A 628 7.28 -43.57 3.88
C GLU A 628 7.64 -42.62 2.73
N ALA A 629 8.08 -41.42 3.05
CA ALA A 629 8.56 -40.44 2.11
C ALA A 629 9.77 -40.99 1.33
N LEU A 630 10.76 -41.57 1.99
CA LEU A 630 11.91 -42.19 1.34
C LEU A 630 11.52 -43.34 0.42
N LYS A 631 10.60 -44.22 0.89
CA LYS A 631 10.11 -45.32 0.07
C LYS A 631 9.41 -44.83 -1.21
N LEU A 632 8.59 -43.79 -1.10
CA LEU A 632 7.91 -43.21 -2.23
C LEU A 632 8.89 -42.50 -3.17
N SER A 633 9.88 -41.76 -2.63
CA SER A 633 10.89 -41.04 -3.44
C SER A 633 11.68 -41.94 -4.36
N LYS A 634 11.90 -43.23 -3.98
CA LYS A 634 12.58 -44.23 -4.81
C LYS A 634 11.74 -44.73 -5.96
N GLN A 635 10.43 -44.41 -5.99
CA GLN A 635 9.52 -44.78 -7.10
C GLN A 635 9.37 -43.62 -8.10
N LEU A 636 9.84 -42.41 -7.75
CA LEU A 636 9.79 -41.24 -8.63
C LEU A 636 10.90 -41.30 -9.69
N PRO A 637 10.68 -40.65 -10.83
CA PRO A 637 11.70 -40.60 -11.89
C PRO A 637 12.99 -39.90 -11.40
N ASP A 638 14.14 -40.46 -11.76
CA ASP A 638 15.47 -39.94 -11.40
C ASP A 638 15.99 -38.89 -12.43
N ASP A 639 15.17 -38.46 -13.35
CA ASP A 639 15.49 -37.44 -14.36
C ASP A 639 15.16 -35.99 -13.91
N GLN A 640 14.69 -35.82 -12.69
CA GLN A 640 14.29 -34.52 -12.14
C GLN A 640 15.14 -34.12 -10.94
N ALA A 641 15.77 -32.94 -10.99
CA ALA A 641 16.58 -32.40 -9.90
C ALA A 641 15.82 -32.35 -8.59
N LEU A 642 14.53 -31.96 -8.61
CA LEU A 642 13.70 -31.87 -7.41
C LEU A 642 13.44 -33.25 -6.78
N THR A 643 13.39 -34.35 -7.54
CA THR A 643 13.26 -35.68 -6.97
C THR A 643 14.48 -36.02 -6.10
N HIS A 644 15.69 -35.77 -6.59
CA HIS A 644 16.92 -35.96 -5.85
C HIS A 644 16.98 -35.05 -4.61
N TYR A 645 16.54 -33.80 -4.74
CA TYR A 645 16.50 -32.84 -3.63
C TYR A 645 15.58 -33.33 -2.49
N LEU A 646 14.35 -33.72 -2.81
CA LEU A 646 13.40 -34.24 -1.83
C LEU A 646 13.87 -35.56 -1.22
N ARG A 647 14.56 -36.40 -1.99
CA ARG A 647 15.18 -37.62 -1.47
C ARG A 647 16.31 -37.31 -0.51
N ALA A 648 17.12 -36.30 -0.80
CA ALA A 648 18.16 -35.84 0.14
C ALA A 648 17.55 -35.37 1.47
N ILE A 649 16.42 -34.65 1.44
CA ILE A 649 15.68 -34.29 2.66
C ILE A 649 15.27 -35.54 3.44
N CYS A 650 14.70 -36.55 2.77
CA CYS A 650 14.30 -37.80 3.44
C CYS A 650 15.47 -38.48 4.14
N LEU A 651 16.59 -38.65 3.42
CA LEU A 651 17.79 -39.32 3.89
C LEU A 651 18.42 -38.55 5.06
N ASN A 652 18.55 -37.22 4.95
CA ASN A 652 19.12 -36.38 6.01
C ASN A 652 18.29 -36.47 7.30
N ARG A 653 16.97 -36.44 7.21
CA ARG A 653 16.07 -36.61 8.35
C ARG A 653 16.12 -38.00 8.98
N LEU A 654 16.57 -39.01 8.26
CA LEU A 654 16.78 -40.38 8.73
C LEU A 654 18.23 -40.63 9.17
N GLU A 655 19.06 -39.56 9.24
CA GLU A 655 20.48 -39.61 9.63
C GLU A 655 21.38 -40.38 8.65
N GLU A 656 20.89 -40.68 7.43
CA GLU A 656 21.66 -41.28 6.34
C GLU A 656 22.45 -40.20 5.57
N VAL A 657 23.37 -39.49 6.29
CA VAL A 657 24.01 -38.24 5.85
C VAL A 657 24.83 -38.40 4.58
N SER A 658 25.55 -39.54 4.40
CA SER A 658 26.37 -39.79 3.20
C SER A 658 25.52 -39.87 1.94
N ASP A 659 24.43 -40.64 2.01
CA ASP A 659 23.52 -40.83 0.87
C ASP A 659 22.73 -39.54 0.60
N ALA A 660 22.38 -38.80 1.67
CA ALA A 660 21.74 -37.50 1.55
C ALA A 660 22.62 -36.49 0.79
N TYR A 661 23.91 -36.43 1.12
CA TYR A 661 24.89 -35.58 0.43
C TYR A 661 25.00 -35.92 -1.05
N ASP A 662 25.09 -37.22 -1.39
CA ASP A 662 25.19 -37.65 -2.79
C ASP A 662 23.92 -37.32 -3.60
N GLU A 663 22.75 -37.47 -3.01
CA GLU A 663 21.47 -37.09 -3.66
C GLU A 663 21.34 -35.55 -3.80
N LEU A 664 21.74 -34.79 -2.78
CA LEU A 664 21.76 -33.33 -2.86
C LEU A 664 22.72 -32.86 -3.96
N ARG A 665 23.93 -33.42 -4.04
CA ARG A 665 24.88 -33.09 -5.09
C ARG A 665 24.33 -33.34 -6.49
N LYS A 666 23.68 -34.50 -6.72
CA LYS A 666 23.00 -34.79 -7.99
C LYS A 666 21.93 -33.71 -8.32
N ALA A 667 21.13 -33.34 -7.34
CA ALA A 667 20.12 -32.30 -7.53
C ALA A 667 20.73 -30.98 -7.95
N LEU A 668 21.81 -30.54 -7.29
CA LEU A 668 22.50 -29.27 -7.56
C LEU A 668 23.28 -29.27 -8.88
N ASP A 669 23.78 -30.44 -9.30
CA ASP A 669 24.44 -30.62 -10.60
C ASP A 669 23.41 -30.55 -11.75
N MET A 670 22.21 -31.08 -11.55
CA MET A 670 21.10 -31.02 -12.53
C MET A 670 20.44 -29.63 -12.59
N ASP A 671 20.26 -28.97 -11.47
CA ASP A 671 19.68 -27.63 -11.38
C ASP A 671 20.45 -26.75 -10.39
N PRO A 672 21.42 -25.97 -10.87
CA PRO A 672 22.24 -25.08 -10.01
C PRO A 672 21.43 -23.99 -9.29
N SER A 673 20.20 -23.68 -9.72
CA SER A 673 19.35 -22.69 -9.07
C SER A 673 18.91 -23.14 -7.68
N LEU A 674 18.85 -24.44 -7.41
CA LEU A 674 18.54 -25.03 -6.11
C LEU A 674 19.61 -24.75 -5.04
N LYS A 675 20.82 -24.34 -5.44
CA LYS A 675 21.90 -24.09 -4.48
C LYS A 675 21.56 -22.97 -3.49
N GLN A 676 20.97 -21.90 -3.97
CA GLN A 676 20.56 -20.79 -3.10
C GLN A 676 19.51 -21.26 -2.09
N VAL A 677 18.51 -22.02 -2.56
CA VAL A 677 17.45 -22.57 -1.72
C VAL A 677 18.04 -23.53 -0.67
N ALA A 678 18.98 -24.40 -1.06
CA ALA A 678 19.59 -25.37 -0.17
C ALA A 678 20.39 -24.72 0.98
N HIS A 679 20.99 -23.56 0.78
CA HIS A 679 21.65 -22.82 1.86
C HIS A 679 20.67 -22.28 2.91
N ALA A 680 19.44 -22.02 2.53
CA ALA A 680 18.40 -21.49 3.39
C ALA A 680 17.41 -22.57 3.93
N ASP A 681 17.49 -23.78 3.38
CA ASP A 681 16.65 -24.91 3.75
C ASP A 681 17.22 -25.62 4.98
N GLY A 682 16.55 -25.54 6.12
CA GLY A 682 16.95 -26.19 7.36
C GLY A 682 17.04 -27.72 7.27
N ASP A 683 16.46 -28.32 6.22
CA ASP A 683 16.50 -29.78 6.01
C ASP A 683 17.80 -30.28 5.37
N VAL A 684 18.59 -29.41 4.70
CA VAL A 684 19.78 -29.83 3.93
C VAL A 684 20.97 -28.90 4.02
N ASN A 685 20.84 -27.73 4.66
CA ASN A 685 21.92 -26.74 4.71
C ASN A 685 23.19 -27.22 5.45
N ASP A 686 23.03 -28.10 6.40
CA ASP A 686 24.12 -28.77 7.13
C ASP A 686 24.99 -29.63 6.20
N LEU A 687 24.39 -30.26 5.19
CA LEU A 687 25.12 -31.04 4.17
C LEU A 687 26.09 -30.18 3.33
N LEU A 688 25.85 -28.87 3.25
CA LEU A 688 26.68 -27.94 2.48
C LEU A 688 27.85 -27.38 3.27
N LEU A 689 27.85 -27.49 4.60
CA LEU A 689 28.88 -26.95 5.48
C LEU A 689 30.11 -27.85 5.58
N ASP A 690 29.94 -29.17 5.44
CA ASP A 690 31.03 -30.14 5.58
C ASP A 690 32.07 -30.17 4.43
N SER A 691 31.82 -29.43 3.35
CA SER A 691 32.74 -29.40 2.19
C SER A 691 33.92 -28.43 2.31
N LYS A 692 34.00 -27.59 3.33
CA LYS A 692 35.06 -26.57 3.50
C LYS A 692 36.04 -26.78 4.67
N ASP A 693 35.75 -27.62 5.64
CA ASP A 693 36.60 -27.81 6.82
C ASP A 693 37.56 -29.02 6.75
N ASN A 694 37.65 -29.67 5.60
CA ASN A 694 38.59 -30.79 5.38
C ASN A 694 39.72 -30.46 4.37
N HIS A 695 40.23 -29.21 4.37
CA HIS A 695 41.49 -28.93 3.68
C HIS A 695 42.39 -28.02 4.53
#